data_bcc7783bad5337dd68610df9ef859d21
#
_entry.id   bcc7783bad5337dd68610df9ef859d21
#
_cell.length_a   1.000
_cell.length_b   1.000
_cell.length_c   1.000
_cell.angle_alpha   90.00
_cell.angle_beta   90.00
_cell.angle_gamma   90.00
#
_symmetry.space_group_name_H-M   'P 1'
#
loop_
_entity.id
_entity.type
_entity.pdbx_description
1 polymer ?
#
loop_
_entity_poly.entity_id
_entity_poly.type
_entity_poly.pdbx_seq_one_letter_code
_entity_poly.pdbx_strand_id
1 'polypeptide(L)'
;MITVHGHLGAPSEELRRAVAAANVVVGGHRHLDELAVPEDKRIVLGGLTPAVEKIRQLPEDTDVVILASGDPLWFGVVRKLRSIGLRPKVVTRASSVAEAFARIGLPWDDAITVSAHGRPVDAAIAAARRYAKVAVMTDPREPLSQLTDPLAGLDRTFVLAERLGEDDERVRIMTGEQLAAVEDVRNPNVVLVLERHPDAEWDETAVDTTAPRRVAVPEVAVERLTANALAELTVGQVFSSEAARARAAQIDELLGGTRIYDGSATEGLRKAFEECDLVVSHMAIGATTRILAPLLDSKKTDPGVVVIDQGGHFVVPLLGGHVGGANELAEKLSEALGATAVLTTATDSLGIPALDTLGWAHSGDVAGVTGAMLDGRSVRLVRDQPWPMPPLPANVTEDAASPVAEILVTDRDASKLPAAELPRVVLHPRSLVVGMGCNRGTSEKILRAHLEATLASAGLTIHSVAALTSVDAKAREGGLIRLAKHLGIPFVCYEAAELAGIEVPTPSEVVAFEVGTPSVSEASVIRRGAELIVPKTKCPDATCAIGRVPARGELRVVGLGPGHRDLLTPMAKQAIETARYVVGYIPYVRQIRDLVNPNAETHATKMGTEEQRTAFAIQKAREGHPVAFVCSGDPAIYAMASPTLEIGTEGIDVQVIPGVTAELAASALLGAPLGHDHVTISLSDLHTSWEDIERRLRAAAEGDFVTVLYNPRSRKRVAHLPRALEILGAHRPADVPVMAVYEAFRPKQRIRWAPIGDFKPEWVDMHTIVIVGSSTTKPVATGVGETAIVTPRDYQWMGKIQGGSC
;
A
#
# COMPACT_ATOMS: atom_id res chain seq x y z
N MET A 1 -31.02 -8.96 -29.52
CA MET A 1 -29.67 -9.13 -28.91
C MET A 1 -28.81 -7.92 -29.25
N ILE A 2 -27.91 -7.42 -28.28
CA ILE A 2 -27.02 -6.31 -28.56
C ILE A 2 -25.60 -6.84 -28.72
N THR A 3 -24.98 -6.55 -29.87
CA THR A 3 -23.56 -6.90 -30.12
C THR A 3 -22.78 -5.63 -30.45
N VAL A 4 -21.61 -5.45 -29.83
CA VAL A 4 -20.71 -4.33 -30.12
C VAL A 4 -19.51 -4.85 -30.88
N HIS A 5 -19.29 -4.37 -32.08
CA HIS A 5 -18.17 -4.74 -32.91
C HIS A 5 -17.13 -3.62 -32.96
N GLY A 6 -15.89 -3.98 -32.66
CA GLY A 6 -14.74 -3.13 -32.97
C GLY A 6 -14.50 -3.06 -34.47
N HIS A 7 -14.19 -1.87 -34.95
CA HIS A 7 -13.90 -1.64 -36.38
C HIS A 7 -12.70 -0.69 -36.52
N LEU A 8 -11.69 -1.16 -37.22
CA LEU A 8 -10.49 -0.39 -37.56
C LEU A 8 -9.97 -0.93 -38.90
N GLY A 9 -9.76 -0.06 -39.88
CA GLY A 9 -9.37 -0.44 -41.23
C GLY A 9 -10.49 -1.17 -41.98
N ALA A 10 -10.13 -2.01 -42.95
CA ALA A 10 -11.11 -2.69 -43.79
C ALA A 10 -12.06 -3.60 -42.97
N PRO A 11 -13.39 -3.53 -43.22
CA PRO A 11 -14.38 -4.33 -42.50
C PRO A 11 -14.15 -5.83 -42.71
N SER A 12 -14.13 -6.58 -41.62
CA SER A 12 -14.02 -8.05 -41.68
C SER A 12 -15.30 -8.68 -42.25
N GLU A 13 -15.16 -9.88 -42.80
CA GLU A 13 -16.32 -10.62 -43.31
C GLU A 13 -17.35 -10.94 -42.21
N GLU A 14 -16.86 -11.20 -40.98
CA GLU A 14 -17.72 -11.39 -39.82
C GLU A 14 -18.56 -10.13 -39.51
N LEU A 15 -17.93 -8.95 -39.55
CA LEU A 15 -18.62 -7.68 -39.35
C LEU A 15 -19.66 -7.43 -40.45
N ARG A 16 -19.32 -7.67 -41.70
CA ARG A 16 -20.25 -7.47 -42.84
C ARG A 16 -21.50 -8.37 -42.68
N ARG A 17 -21.30 -9.63 -42.29
CA ARG A 17 -22.40 -10.57 -42.01
C ARG A 17 -23.25 -10.13 -40.82
N ALA A 18 -22.63 -9.67 -39.73
CA ALA A 18 -23.37 -9.18 -38.58
C ALA A 18 -24.23 -7.96 -38.91
N VAL A 19 -23.66 -6.99 -39.65
CA VAL A 19 -24.39 -5.79 -40.12
C VAL A 19 -25.55 -6.13 -41.07
N ALA A 20 -25.33 -7.06 -41.98
CA ALA A 20 -26.38 -7.48 -42.92
C ALA A 20 -27.56 -8.16 -42.21
N ALA A 21 -27.31 -8.97 -41.18
CA ALA A 21 -28.30 -9.68 -40.38
C ALA A 21 -29.03 -8.81 -39.36
N ALA A 22 -28.43 -7.69 -38.91
CA ALA A 22 -28.98 -6.83 -37.87
C ALA A 22 -30.28 -6.12 -38.30
N ASN A 23 -31.20 -5.94 -37.34
CA ASN A 23 -32.39 -5.12 -37.51
C ASN A 23 -32.02 -3.64 -37.43
N VAL A 24 -31.07 -3.29 -36.52
CA VAL A 24 -30.61 -1.92 -36.31
C VAL A 24 -29.08 -1.90 -36.22
N VAL A 25 -28.47 -0.93 -36.91
CA VAL A 25 -27.01 -0.71 -36.82
C VAL A 25 -26.75 0.70 -36.28
N VAL A 26 -25.97 0.76 -35.21
CA VAL A 26 -25.60 2.00 -34.52
C VAL A 26 -24.15 2.31 -34.78
N GLY A 27 -23.81 3.49 -35.28
CA GLY A 27 -22.41 3.84 -35.56
C GLY A 27 -22.24 5.30 -35.92
N GLY A 28 -20.99 5.77 -36.00
CA GLY A 28 -20.68 7.06 -36.59
C GLY A 28 -21.00 7.06 -38.11
N HIS A 29 -21.29 8.23 -38.69
CA HIS A 29 -21.57 8.36 -40.10
C HIS A 29 -20.58 7.59 -40.98
N ARG A 30 -19.28 7.78 -40.74
CA ARG A 30 -18.23 7.10 -41.50
C ARG A 30 -18.39 5.58 -41.54
N HIS A 31 -18.60 4.93 -40.39
CA HIS A 31 -18.73 3.47 -40.31
C HIS A 31 -20.02 2.97 -40.98
N LEU A 32 -21.11 3.73 -40.83
CA LEU A 32 -22.39 3.38 -41.44
C LEU A 32 -22.34 3.51 -42.98
N ASP A 33 -21.61 4.48 -43.50
CA ASP A 33 -21.44 4.71 -44.95
C ASP A 33 -20.48 3.68 -45.55
N GLU A 34 -19.36 3.40 -44.90
CA GLU A 34 -18.38 2.38 -45.30
C GLU A 34 -19.01 0.98 -45.44
N LEU A 35 -19.90 0.63 -44.50
CA LEU A 35 -20.62 -0.64 -44.46
C LEU A 35 -21.90 -0.63 -45.29
N ALA A 36 -22.18 0.45 -46.02
CA ALA A 36 -23.37 0.65 -46.83
C ALA A 36 -24.69 0.29 -46.11
N VAL A 37 -24.77 0.65 -44.82
CA VAL A 37 -25.97 0.33 -44.01
C VAL A 37 -27.16 1.07 -44.55
N PRO A 38 -28.33 0.42 -44.79
CA PRO A 38 -29.56 1.11 -45.26
C PRO A 38 -30.02 2.16 -44.23
N GLU A 39 -30.57 3.29 -44.70
CA GLU A 39 -30.97 4.41 -43.86
C GLU A 39 -32.03 4.02 -42.81
N ASP A 40 -32.96 3.17 -43.17
CA ASP A 40 -34.01 2.64 -42.27
C ASP A 40 -33.50 1.80 -41.12
N LYS A 41 -32.27 1.30 -41.22
CA LYS A 41 -31.60 0.52 -40.16
C LYS A 41 -30.59 1.34 -39.34
N ARG A 42 -30.36 2.61 -39.67
CA ARG A 42 -29.31 3.44 -39.07
C ARG A 42 -29.75 4.11 -37.78
N ILE A 43 -28.92 4.03 -36.74
CA ILE A 43 -28.88 4.98 -35.64
C ILE A 43 -27.52 5.65 -35.66
N VAL A 44 -27.47 6.92 -36.03
CA VAL A 44 -26.22 7.67 -36.08
C VAL A 44 -25.75 8.01 -34.68
N LEU A 45 -24.50 7.68 -34.37
CA LEU A 45 -23.84 7.94 -33.11
C LEU A 45 -23.27 9.36 -33.13
N GLY A 46 -24.10 10.38 -32.89
CA GLY A 46 -23.63 11.76 -32.69
C GLY A 46 -23.18 11.98 -31.24
N GLY A 47 -24.08 11.85 -30.32
CA GLY A 47 -23.80 11.80 -28.87
C GLY A 47 -24.10 10.42 -28.28
N LEU A 48 -23.28 9.97 -27.36
CA LEU A 48 -23.39 8.63 -26.77
C LEU A 48 -24.72 8.44 -26.00
N THR A 49 -25.11 9.44 -25.23
CA THR A 49 -26.31 9.37 -24.37
C THR A 49 -27.62 9.32 -25.20
N PRO A 50 -27.84 10.16 -26.23
CA PRO A 50 -29.04 10.07 -27.09
C PRO A 50 -29.11 8.74 -27.87
N ALA A 51 -27.98 8.23 -28.35
CA ALA A 51 -27.97 6.96 -29.08
C ALA A 51 -28.33 5.78 -28.19
N VAL A 52 -27.79 5.75 -26.97
CA VAL A 52 -28.08 4.72 -25.97
C VAL A 52 -29.55 4.74 -25.54
N GLU A 53 -30.16 5.91 -25.41
CA GLU A 53 -31.58 6.03 -25.09
C GLU A 53 -32.47 5.50 -26.22
N LYS A 54 -32.11 5.75 -27.47
CA LYS A 54 -32.79 5.14 -28.63
C LYS A 54 -32.69 3.62 -28.63
N ILE A 55 -31.50 3.06 -28.28
CA ILE A 55 -31.29 1.61 -28.18
C ILE A 55 -32.21 1.04 -27.11
N ARG A 56 -32.36 1.73 -25.99
CA ARG A 56 -33.18 1.25 -24.83
C ARG A 56 -34.67 1.22 -25.16
N GLN A 57 -35.13 2.02 -26.12
CA GLN A 57 -36.51 2.08 -26.54
C GLN A 57 -36.88 1.02 -27.60
N LEU A 58 -35.88 0.28 -28.13
CA LEU A 58 -36.12 -0.79 -29.08
C LEU A 58 -36.79 -2.00 -28.43
N PRO A 59 -37.61 -2.78 -29.14
CA PRO A 59 -38.15 -4.05 -28.65
C PRO A 59 -37.05 -5.01 -28.19
N GLU A 60 -37.33 -5.83 -27.16
CA GLU A 60 -36.32 -6.72 -26.57
C GLU A 60 -35.76 -7.77 -27.53
N ASP A 61 -36.54 -8.15 -28.54
CA ASP A 61 -36.19 -9.10 -29.60
C ASP A 61 -35.39 -8.49 -30.76
N THR A 62 -35.13 -7.18 -30.73
CA THR A 62 -34.40 -6.48 -31.80
C THR A 62 -32.91 -6.85 -31.77
N ASP A 63 -32.38 -7.30 -32.91
CA ASP A 63 -30.94 -7.49 -33.10
C ASP A 63 -30.27 -6.19 -33.46
N VAL A 64 -29.40 -5.72 -32.51
CA VAL A 64 -28.69 -4.45 -32.62
C VAL A 64 -27.20 -4.69 -32.75
N VAL A 65 -26.59 -4.17 -33.82
CA VAL A 65 -25.14 -4.12 -33.99
C VAL A 65 -24.65 -2.69 -33.73
N ILE A 66 -23.72 -2.53 -32.81
CA ILE A 66 -23.10 -1.24 -32.51
C ILE A 66 -21.65 -1.26 -33.00
N LEU A 67 -21.29 -0.25 -33.82
CA LEU A 67 -19.94 -0.10 -34.36
C LEU A 67 -19.13 0.87 -33.52
N ALA A 68 -17.96 0.42 -33.07
CA ALA A 68 -17.02 1.22 -32.29
C ALA A 68 -15.66 1.29 -33.00
N SER A 69 -15.05 2.46 -33.08
CA SER A 69 -13.70 2.61 -33.63
C SER A 69 -12.68 1.89 -32.77
N GLY A 70 -11.87 0.99 -33.36
CA GLY A 70 -10.86 0.20 -32.66
C GLY A 70 -11.46 -0.81 -31.69
N ASP A 71 -10.91 -0.90 -30.48
CA ASP A 71 -11.38 -1.81 -29.45
C ASP A 71 -12.60 -1.22 -28.69
N PRO A 72 -13.77 -1.86 -28.72
CA PRO A 72 -14.96 -1.39 -28.00
C PRO A 72 -14.81 -1.30 -26.47
N LEU A 73 -13.85 -2.04 -25.90
CA LEU A 73 -13.57 -2.03 -24.47
C LEU A 73 -12.66 -0.87 -24.05
N TRP A 74 -12.02 -0.19 -25.02
CA TRP A 74 -11.04 0.86 -24.79
C TRP A 74 -11.68 2.24 -24.88
N PHE A 75 -11.99 2.87 -23.76
CA PHE A 75 -12.71 4.17 -23.66
C PHE A 75 -14.04 4.24 -24.43
N GLY A 76 -14.62 3.10 -24.81
CA GLY A 76 -15.70 2.99 -25.78
C GLY A 76 -17.11 2.92 -25.20
N VAL A 77 -18.06 2.67 -26.11
CA VAL A 77 -19.51 2.62 -25.90
C VAL A 77 -19.93 1.54 -24.89
N VAL A 78 -19.17 0.43 -24.75
CA VAL A 78 -19.48 -0.69 -23.84
C VAL A 78 -19.57 -0.22 -22.40
N ARG A 79 -18.69 0.69 -21.96
CA ARG A 79 -18.73 1.23 -20.59
C ARG A 79 -20.06 1.94 -20.31
N LYS A 80 -20.55 2.71 -21.26
CA LYS A 80 -21.82 3.43 -21.13
C LYS A 80 -23.02 2.46 -21.15
N LEU A 81 -23.02 1.49 -22.04
CA LEU A 81 -24.07 0.46 -22.09
C LEU A 81 -24.16 -0.30 -20.76
N ARG A 82 -23.01 -0.72 -20.21
CA ARG A 82 -22.97 -1.41 -18.91
C ARG A 82 -23.44 -0.52 -17.75
N SER A 83 -23.14 0.78 -17.76
CA SER A 83 -23.59 1.69 -16.71
C SER A 83 -25.10 1.87 -16.62
N ILE A 84 -25.83 1.50 -17.66
CA ILE A 84 -27.32 1.53 -17.70
C ILE A 84 -27.95 0.12 -17.64
N GLY A 85 -27.16 -0.89 -17.28
CA GLY A 85 -27.62 -2.26 -17.09
C GLY A 85 -27.61 -3.17 -18.34
N LEU A 86 -27.26 -2.64 -19.53
CA LEU A 86 -27.15 -3.45 -20.74
C LEU A 86 -25.82 -4.22 -20.78
N ARG A 87 -25.88 -5.49 -21.17
CA ARG A 87 -24.71 -6.38 -21.27
C ARG A 87 -24.55 -6.87 -22.71
N PRO A 88 -23.90 -6.10 -23.57
CA PRO A 88 -23.71 -6.51 -24.96
C PRO A 88 -22.69 -7.64 -25.09
N LYS A 89 -22.84 -8.46 -26.12
CA LYS A 89 -21.74 -9.28 -26.62
C LYS A 89 -20.73 -8.36 -27.30
N VAL A 90 -19.43 -8.56 -27.05
CA VAL A 90 -18.37 -7.72 -27.62
C VAL A 90 -17.49 -8.54 -28.53
N VAL A 91 -17.26 -8.02 -29.73
CA VAL A 91 -16.29 -8.55 -30.71
C VAL A 91 -15.19 -7.50 -30.84
N THR A 92 -14.00 -7.82 -30.36
CA THR A 92 -12.86 -6.89 -30.26
C THR A 92 -12.10 -6.76 -31.59
N ARG A 93 -11.39 -5.65 -31.73
CA ARG A 93 -10.36 -5.37 -32.74
C ARG A 93 -9.17 -4.73 -32.05
N ALA A 94 -8.02 -4.66 -32.73
CA ALA A 94 -6.87 -3.90 -32.24
C ALA A 94 -7.30 -2.44 -31.96
N SER A 95 -6.83 -1.89 -30.84
CA SER A 95 -7.05 -0.47 -30.54
C SER A 95 -6.19 0.41 -31.47
N SER A 96 -6.60 1.64 -31.70
CA SER A 96 -5.79 2.62 -32.43
C SER A 96 -4.42 2.87 -31.77
N VAL A 97 -4.32 2.68 -30.45
CA VAL A 97 -3.06 2.78 -29.73
C VAL A 97 -2.14 1.61 -30.08
N ALA A 98 -2.65 0.37 -30.03
CA ALA A 98 -1.87 -0.81 -30.42
C ALA A 98 -1.35 -0.72 -31.85
N GLU A 99 -2.20 -0.24 -32.79
CA GLU A 99 -1.80 -0.01 -34.16
C GLU A 99 -0.76 1.10 -34.31
N ALA A 100 -0.89 2.20 -33.54
CA ALA A 100 0.11 3.28 -33.57
C ALA A 100 1.50 2.77 -33.15
N PHE A 101 1.58 2.00 -32.09
CA PHE A 101 2.84 1.39 -31.66
C PHE A 101 3.36 0.33 -32.66
N ALA A 102 2.46 -0.45 -33.25
CA ALA A 102 2.83 -1.42 -34.29
C ALA A 102 3.46 -0.75 -35.52
N ARG A 103 3.00 0.46 -35.91
CA ARG A 103 3.55 1.21 -37.06
C ARG A 103 4.97 1.71 -36.81
N ILE A 104 5.38 1.87 -35.57
CA ILE A 104 6.74 2.30 -35.22
C ILE A 104 7.60 1.14 -34.66
N GLY A 105 7.04 -0.07 -34.62
CA GLY A 105 7.76 -1.27 -34.18
C GLY A 105 8.17 -1.28 -32.71
N LEU A 106 7.51 -0.48 -31.84
CA LEU A 106 7.87 -0.33 -30.43
C LEU A 106 6.89 -1.10 -29.53
N PRO A 107 7.36 -1.96 -28.60
CA PRO A 107 6.52 -2.57 -27.57
C PRO A 107 5.79 -1.51 -26.75
N TRP A 108 4.54 -1.80 -26.36
CA TRP A 108 3.67 -0.84 -25.69
C TRP A 108 3.02 -1.37 -24.41
N ASP A 109 3.43 -2.51 -23.93
CA ASP A 109 2.96 -3.12 -22.68
C ASP A 109 3.28 -2.29 -21.42
N ASP A 110 4.26 -1.39 -21.53
CA ASP A 110 4.67 -0.40 -20.54
C ASP A 110 4.12 1.02 -20.83
N ALA A 111 3.33 1.21 -21.88
CA ALA A 111 2.80 2.53 -22.25
C ALA A 111 1.57 2.93 -21.43
N ILE A 112 1.51 4.21 -21.08
CA ILE A 112 0.33 4.82 -20.47
C ILE A 112 -0.58 5.38 -21.55
N THR A 113 -1.86 5.05 -21.49
CA THR A 113 -2.85 5.59 -22.42
C THR A 113 -3.76 6.58 -21.73
N VAL A 114 -3.87 7.79 -22.32
CA VAL A 114 -4.71 8.87 -21.85
C VAL A 114 -5.67 9.31 -22.93
N SER A 115 -6.92 9.52 -22.59
CA SER A 115 -7.90 10.11 -23.53
C SER A 115 -8.12 11.58 -23.19
N ALA A 116 -7.74 12.45 -24.10
CA ALA A 116 -8.08 13.88 -24.12
C ALA A 116 -9.35 14.16 -24.94
N HIS A 117 -9.93 13.14 -25.60
CA HIS A 117 -11.14 13.31 -26.38
C HIS A 117 -12.34 13.74 -25.53
N GLY A 118 -12.80 14.98 -25.68
CA GLY A 118 -13.85 15.58 -24.86
C GLY A 118 -13.45 15.83 -23.39
N ARG A 119 -12.15 15.94 -23.11
CA ARG A 119 -11.58 16.15 -21.77
C ARG A 119 -10.39 17.10 -21.84
N PRO A 120 -10.04 17.79 -20.71
CA PRO A 120 -8.83 18.59 -20.64
C PRO A 120 -7.56 17.75 -20.90
N VAL A 121 -6.58 18.36 -21.55
CA VAL A 121 -5.30 17.73 -21.93
C VAL A 121 -4.34 17.55 -20.74
N ASP A 122 -4.62 18.16 -19.59
CA ASP A 122 -3.73 18.19 -18.40
C ASP A 122 -3.27 16.79 -17.94
N ALA A 123 -4.19 15.81 -18.00
CA ALA A 123 -3.84 14.43 -17.64
C ALA A 123 -2.82 13.82 -18.61
N ALA A 124 -2.88 14.17 -19.90
CA ALA A 124 -1.92 13.73 -20.90
C ALA A 124 -0.56 14.41 -20.71
N ILE A 125 -0.56 15.71 -20.39
CA ILE A 125 0.66 16.47 -20.05
C ILE A 125 1.33 15.88 -18.81
N ALA A 126 0.57 15.63 -17.75
CA ALA A 126 1.09 15.02 -16.52
C ALA A 126 1.69 13.63 -16.78
N ALA A 127 1.01 12.81 -17.59
CA ALA A 127 1.52 11.51 -18.00
C ALA A 127 2.80 11.65 -18.83
N ALA A 128 2.81 12.54 -19.82
CA ALA A 128 3.97 12.75 -20.70
C ALA A 128 5.21 13.29 -19.97
N ARG A 129 5.04 13.99 -18.87
CA ARG A 129 6.16 14.44 -18.01
C ARG A 129 6.76 13.30 -17.21
N ARG A 130 5.99 12.28 -16.93
CA ARG A 130 6.33 11.23 -15.95
C ARG A 130 6.74 9.90 -16.58
N TYR A 131 6.22 9.57 -17.74
CA TYR A 131 6.34 8.25 -18.34
C TYR A 131 7.13 8.28 -19.64
N ALA A 132 7.87 7.20 -19.90
CA ALA A 132 8.70 7.07 -21.09
C ALA A 132 7.87 6.92 -22.37
N LYS A 133 6.72 6.27 -22.28
CA LYS A 133 5.81 6.02 -23.41
C LYS A 133 4.39 6.40 -23.03
N VAL A 134 3.81 7.37 -23.70
CA VAL A 134 2.42 7.80 -23.45
C VAL A 134 1.67 7.88 -24.78
N ALA A 135 0.50 7.25 -24.85
CA ALA A 135 -0.40 7.36 -25.98
C ALA A 135 -1.58 8.29 -25.62
N VAL A 136 -1.79 9.31 -26.42
CA VAL A 136 -2.83 10.32 -26.22
C VAL A 136 -3.84 10.23 -27.36
N MET A 137 -5.10 9.92 -27.02
CA MET A 137 -6.22 10.07 -27.95
C MET A 137 -6.67 11.52 -27.91
N THR A 138 -6.43 12.26 -28.97
CA THR A 138 -6.66 13.70 -29.04
C THR A 138 -8.13 14.07 -29.27
N ASP A 139 -8.46 15.32 -29.03
CA ASP A 139 -9.77 15.89 -29.44
C ASP A 139 -9.59 16.68 -30.77
N PRO A 140 -10.36 16.36 -31.80
CA PRO A 140 -10.27 17.09 -33.08
C PRO A 140 -10.53 18.59 -33.01
N ARG A 141 -11.13 19.07 -31.91
CA ARG A 141 -11.49 20.48 -31.71
C ARG A 141 -10.37 21.28 -31.02
N GLU A 142 -9.38 20.59 -30.46
CA GLU A 142 -8.31 21.19 -29.70
C GLU A 142 -7.00 21.16 -30.51
N PRO A 143 -6.22 22.25 -30.55
CA PRO A 143 -4.94 22.27 -31.24
C PRO A 143 -3.90 21.40 -30.52
N LEU A 144 -3.02 20.75 -31.28
CA LEU A 144 -1.98 19.89 -30.73
C LEU A 144 -0.95 20.68 -29.91
N SER A 145 -0.83 21.98 -30.10
CA SER A 145 0.01 22.88 -29.28
C SER A 145 -0.37 22.85 -27.79
N GLN A 146 -1.62 22.60 -27.43
CA GLN A 146 -2.01 22.45 -26.04
C GLN A 146 -1.32 21.24 -25.35
N LEU A 147 -0.96 20.21 -26.12
CA LEU A 147 -0.19 19.09 -25.60
C LEU A 147 1.32 19.39 -25.61
N THR A 148 1.84 20.07 -26.63
CA THR A 148 3.27 20.22 -26.83
C THR A 148 3.87 21.41 -26.06
N ASP A 149 3.18 22.55 -26.00
CA ASP A 149 3.69 23.77 -25.36
C ASP A 149 4.05 23.57 -23.87
N PRO A 150 3.21 22.89 -23.08
CA PRO A 150 3.56 22.62 -21.68
C PRO A 150 4.69 21.58 -21.50
N LEU A 151 5.08 20.88 -22.57
CA LEU A 151 6.18 19.92 -22.59
C LEU A 151 7.44 20.52 -23.23
N ALA A 152 7.42 21.78 -23.66
CA ALA A 152 8.55 22.49 -24.20
C ALA A 152 9.72 22.47 -23.16
N GLY A 153 10.93 22.16 -23.62
CA GLY A 153 12.09 21.99 -22.75
C GLY A 153 12.30 20.57 -22.20
N LEU A 154 11.36 19.65 -22.41
CA LEU A 154 11.60 18.22 -22.24
C LEU A 154 12.02 17.61 -23.57
N ASP A 155 13.06 16.77 -23.53
CA ASP A 155 13.49 16.03 -24.71
C ASP A 155 12.49 14.88 -24.97
N ARG A 156 11.44 15.19 -25.77
CA ARG A 156 10.38 14.25 -26.14
C ARG A 156 10.25 14.12 -27.65
N THR A 157 10.10 12.90 -28.10
CA THR A 157 9.73 12.58 -29.48
C THR A 157 8.23 12.36 -29.56
N PHE A 158 7.59 12.94 -30.57
CA PHE A 158 6.16 12.81 -30.81
C PHE A 158 5.90 11.99 -32.08
N VAL A 159 4.94 11.08 -32.02
CA VAL A 159 4.48 10.33 -33.17
C VAL A 159 3.00 10.65 -33.37
N LEU A 160 2.67 11.32 -34.48
CA LEU A 160 1.31 11.58 -34.91
C LEU A 160 0.86 10.46 -35.86
N ALA A 161 0.00 9.60 -35.37
CA ALA A 161 -0.58 8.48 -36.11
C ALA A 161 -2.04 8.79 -36.47
N GLU A 162 -2.28 8.92 -37.75
CA GLU A 162 -3.52 9.46 -38.31
C GLU A 162 -4.24 8.43 -39.18
N ARG A 163 -5.56 8.28 -38.99
CA ARG A 163 -6.45 7.42 -39.82
C ARG A 163 -5.92 5.99 -39.97
N LEU A 164 -5.43 5.43 -38.88
CA LEU A 164 -4.82 4.10 -38.84
C LEU A 164 -5.74 3.02 -39.45
N GLY A 165 -5.18 2.22 -40.34
CA GLY A 165 -5.86 1.15 -41.04
C GLY A 165 -6.69 1.62 -42.24
N GLU A 166 -6.71 2.91 -42.58
CA GLU A 166 -7.39 3.45 -43.78
C GLU A 166 -6.41 3.69 -44.93
N ASP A 167 -6.89 3.79 -46.16
CA ASP A 167 -6.06 3.96 -47.38
C ASP A 167 -5.18 5.23 -47.34
N ASP A 168 -5.59 6.24 -46.59
CA ASP A 168 -4.87 7.48 -46.40
C ASP A 168 -4.22 7.60 -45.02
N GLU A 169 -3.89 6.48 -44.41
CA GLU A 169 -3.12 6.37 -43.15
C GLU A 169 -1.81 7.16 -43.26
N ARG A 170 -1.46 7.88 -42.21
CA ARG A 170 -0.21 8.62 -42.15
C ARG A 170 0.37 8.56 -40.73
N VAL A 171 1.67 8.22 -40.62
CA VAL A 171 2.41 8.22 -39.37
C VAL A 171 3.62 9.12 -39.51
N ARG A 172 3.77 10.09 -38.61
CA ARG A 172 4.82 11.09 -38.64
C ARG A 172 5.52 11.14 -37.29
N ILE A 173 6.86 11.02 -37.30
CA ILE A 173 7.72 11.18 -36.12
C ILE A 173 8.30 12.58 -36.16
N MET A 174 8.20 13.33 -35.06
CA MET A 174 8.51 14.76 -35.06
C MET A 174 8.85 15.28 -33.65
N THR A 175 9.44 16.47 -33.58
CA THR A 175 9.64 17.22 -32.34
C THR A 175 8.33 17.88 -31.87
N GLY A 176 8.30 18.37 -30.62
CA GLY A 176 7.15 19.12 -30.12
C GLY A 176 6.83 20.38 -30.93
N GLU A 177 7.85 21.11 -31.36
CA GLU A 177 7.69 22.31 -32.21
C GLU A 177 7.10 21.98 -33.57
N GLN A 178 7.58 20.89 -34.19
CA GLN A 178 7.05 20.40 -35.44
C GLN A 178 5.60 19.96 -35.31
N LEU A 179 5.23 19.25 -34.23
CA LEU A 179 3.85 18.83 -33.98
C LEU A 179 2.93 19.99 -33.72
N ALA A 180 3.36 21.02 -32.96
CA ALA A 180 2.59 22.24 -32.73
C ALA A 180 2.28 23.00 -34.01
N ALA A 181 3.16 22.96 -35.00
CA ALA A 181 3.05 23.65 -36.28
C ALA A 181 2.25 22.87 -37.34
N VAL A 182 1.71 21.69 -37.02
CA VAL A 182 0.94 20.91 -38.01
C VAL A 182 -0.45 21.49 -38.23
N GLU A 183 -0.71 21.99 -39.44
CA GLU A 183 -2.01 22.53 -39.82
C GLU A 183 -2.94 21.48 -40.44
N ASP A 184 -2.39 20.41 -41.07
CA ASP A 184 -3.12 19.42 -41.87
C ASP A 184 -3.43 18.14 -41.11
N VAL A 185 -3.85 18.23 -39.85
CA VAL A 185 -4.14 17.08 -38.98
C VAL A 185 -5.37 16.31 -39.51
N ARG A 186 -5.19 15.00 -39.71
CA ARG A 186 -6.25 14.06 -40.09
C ARG A 186 -6.85 13.35 -38.92
N ASN A 187 -8.17 13.22 -38.89
CA ASN A 187 -8.88 12.56 -37.81
C ASN A 187 -9.56 11.26 -38.29
N PRO A 188 -9.63 10.22 -37.43
CA PRO A 188 -9.13 10.17 -36.05
C PRO A 188 -7.59 10.05 -35.98
N ASN A 189 -7.00 10.51 -34.88
CA ASN A 189 -5.57 10.36 -34.66
C ASN A 189 -5.23 9.98 -33.22
N VAL A 190 -4.01 9.49 -33.05
CA VAL A 190 -3.37 9.19 -31.77
C VAL A 190 -1.99 9.87 -31.80
N VAL A 191 -1.64 10.54 -30.71
CA VAL A 191 -0.29 11.07 -30.49
C VAL A 191 0.44 10.20 -29.49
N LEU A 192 1.57 9.62 -29.90
CA LEU A 192 2.49 9.01 -28.95
C LEU A 192 3.50 10.06 -28.50
N VAL A 193 3.73 10.16 -27.19
CA VAL A 193 4.76 11.00 -26.58
C VAL A 193 5.79 10.06 -25.99
N LEU A 194 6.98 10.08 -26.55
CA LEU A 194 8.06 9.13 -26.22
C LEU A 194 9.26 9.87 -25.61
N GLU A 195 9.91 9.25 -24.66
CA GLU A 195 11.15 9.76 -24.05
C GLU A 195 12.33 9.75 -25.02
N ARG A 196 12.31 8.82 -25.98
CA ARG A 196 13.37 8.66 -26.99
C ARG A 196 12.76 8.44 -28.36
N HIS A 197 13.55 8.64 -29.41
CA HIS A 197 13.13 8.29 -30.75
C HIS A 197 12.81 6.79 -30.87
N PRO A 198 11.81 6.35 -31.65
CA PRO A 198 11.46 4.93 -31.78
C PRO A 198 12.65 4.02 -32.18
N ASP A 199 13.55 4.53 -33.03
CA ASP A 199 14.74 3.80 -33.50
C ASP A 199 15.93 3.85 -32.51
N ALA A 200 15.81 4.51 -31.38
CA ALA A 200 16.85 4.51 -30.34
C ALA A 200 16.87 3.18 -29.59
N GLU A 201 17.99 2.87 -28.93
CA GLU A 201 18.05 1.72 -28.02
C GLU A 201 17.08 1.98 -26.84
N TRP A 202 16.05 1.16 -26.75
CA TRP A 202 15.17 1.06 -25.62
C TRP A 202 15.64 -0.09 -24.73
N ASP A 203 15.69 0.13 -23.42
CA ASP A 203 15.99 -0.94 -22.48
C ASP A 203 14.77 -1.86 -22.36
N GLU A 204 14.65 -2.82 -23.27
CA GLU A 204 13.58 -3.80 -23.32
C GLU A 204 13.61 -4.78 -22.13
N THR A 205 14.71 -4.81 -21.37
CA THR A 205 14.82 -5.60 -20.13
C THR A 205 14.32 -4.85 -18.91
N ALA A 206 14.33 -3.54 -18.95
CA ALA A 206 13.63 -2.70 -18.01
C ALA A 206 12.16 -2.62 -18.44
N VAL A 207 11.36 -3.62 -18.08
CA VAL A 207 9.91 -3.45 -18.07
C VAL A 207 9.66 -2.34 -17.03
N ASP A 208 9.75 -1.10 -17.50
CA ASP A 208 9.29 0.04 -16.75
C ASP A 208 7.77 -0.06 -16.72
N THR A 209 7.27 -0.90 -15.79
CA THR A 209 5.86 -0.92 -15.46
C THR A 209 5.55 0.42 -14.81
N THR A 210 5.47 1.45 -15.65
CA THR A 210 5.00 2.77 -15.29
C THR A 210 3.47 2.77 -15.16
N ALA A 211 2.91 1.70 -14.60
CA ALA A 211 1.62 1.81 -13.95
C ALA A 211 1.71 3.05 -13.03
N PRO A 212 0.72 3.96 -13.02
CA PRO A 212 0.77 5.09 -12.13
C PRO A 212 1.08 4.52 -10.75
N ARG A 213 2.27 4.86 -10.25
CA ARG A 213 2.59 4.55 -8.86
C ARG A 213 1.45 5.19 -8.08
N ARG A 214 0.60 4.39 -7.47
CA ARG A 214 -0.16 4.90 -6.36
C ARG A 214 0.92 5.43 -5.44
N VAL A 215 1.00 6.74 -5.32
CA VAL A 215 1.81 7.34 -4.29
C VAL A 215 1.17 6.85 -3.02
N ALA A 216 1.75 5.82 -2.46
CA ALA A 216 1.40 5.40 -1.13
C ALA A 216 1.80 6.57 -0.25
N VAL A 217 0.84 7.12 0.44
CA VAL A 217 1.12 8.00 1.57
C VAL A 217 1.98 7.17 2.51
N PRO A 218 3.20 7.62 2.83
CA PRO A 218 3.98 6.90 3.82
C PRO A 218 3.17 6.91 5.12
N GLU A 219 2.70 5.76 5.53
CA GLU A 219 2.19 5.52 6.88
C GLU A 219 3.35 5.54 7.88
N VAL A 220 4.18 6.58 7.79
CA VAL A 220 5.22 6.79 8.76
C VAL A 220 4.61 7.52 9.93
N ALA A 221 4.60 6.83 11.05
CA ALA A 221 4.23 7.35 12.36
C ALA A 221 2.73 7.57 12.63
N VAL A 222 1.82 7.10 11.79
CA VAL A 222 0.41 6.96 12.15
C VAL A 222 0.21 5.90 13.25
N GLU A 223 1.22 5.14 13.60
CA GLU A 223 1.12 4.23 14.75
C GLU A 223 0.86 4.93 16.08
N ARG A 224 0.75 6.28 16.12
CA ARG A 224 0.65 6.92 17.43
C ARG A 224 -0.10 8.26 17.52
N LEU A 225 -0.73 8.71 16.45
CA LEU A 225 -2.06 9.24 16.62
C LEU A 225 -3.01 8.02 16.60
N THR A 226 -2.63 7.03 17.37
CA THR A 226 -3.29 5.76 17.55
C THR A 226 -4.74 5.99 17.96
N ALA A 227 -5.52 4.98 17.85
CA ALA A 227 -6.91 4.83 18.28
C ALA A 227 -7.36 5.69 19.51
N ASN A 228 -6.42 6.24 20.26
CA ASN A 228 -6.62 7.17 21.35
C ASN A 228 -6.73 8.64 20.91
N ALA A 229 -6.12 9.10 19.83
CA ALA A 229 -6.21 10.51 19.44
C ALA A 229 -7.59 10.83 18.81
N LEU A 230 -8.09 9.95 17.94
CA LEU A 230 -9.47 10.07 17.46
C LEU A 230 -10.52 9.81 18.56
N ALA A 231 -10.19 9.00 19.58
CA ALA A 231 -11.09 8.73 20.72
C ALA A 231 -11.21 9.91 21.70
N GLU A 232 -10.28 10.86 21.67
CA GLU A 232 -10.33 12.08 22.48
C GLU A 232 -10.92 13.27 21.70
N LEU A 233 -11.04 13.18 20.37
CA LEU A 233 -11.60 14.22 19.50
C LEU A 233 -13.13 14.10 19.41
N THR A 234 -13.79 15.24 19.43
CA THR A 234 -15.24 15.29 19.19
C THR A 234 -15.53 15.23 17.69
N VAL A 235 -16.25 14.20 17.26
CA VAL A 235 -16.65 14.04 15.86
C VAL A 235 -18.12 14.38 15.68
N GLY A 236 -18.42 15.34 14.79
CA GLY A 236 -19.79 15.72 14.42
C GLY A 236 -20.21 15.04 13.12
N GLN A 237 -21.42 14.54 13.03
CA GLN A 237 -21.99 13.99 11.79
C GLN A 237 -23.20 14.76 11.31
N VAL A 238 -23.24 15.09 10.01
CA VAL A 238 -24.33 15.85 9.38
C VAL A 238 -24.78 15.13 8.12
N PHE A 239 -26.08 14.87 8.01
CA PHE A 239 -26.67 14.17 6.87
C PHE A 239 -28.02 14.74 6.48
N SER A 240 -28.47 14.48 5.25
CA SER A 240 -29.73 14.98 4.69
C SER A 240 -30.64 13.88 4.13
N SER A 241 -30.23 12.61 4.22
CA SER A 241 -31.00 11.49 3.65
C SER A 241 -31.05 10.29 4.61
N GLU A 242 -32.05 9.43 4.47
CA GLU A 242 -32.19 8.22 5.27
C GLU A 242 -31.05 7.21 5.06
N ALA A 243 -30.57 7.09 3.81
CA ALA A 243 -29.41 6.25 3.49
C ALA A 243 -28.13 6.74 4.18
N ALA A 244 -27.96 8.04 4.31
CA ALA A 244 -26.86 8.65 5.06
C ALA A 244 -27.03 8.45 6.58
N ARG A 245 -28.25 8.43 7.11
CA ARG A 245 -28.55 8.13 8.52
C ARG A 245 -28.08 6.74 8.93
N ALA A 246 -28.35 5.72 8.10
CA ALA A 246 -27.90 4.36 8.36
C ALA A 246 -26.36 4.28 8.39
N ARG A 247 -25.68 4.98 7.49
CA ARG A 247 -24.22 5.07 7.46
C ARG A 247 -23.66 5.84 8.65
N ALA A 248 -24.31 6.93 9.05
CA ALA A 248 -23.94 7.70 10.23
C ALA A 248 -24.01 6.86 11.51
N ALA A 249 -25.00 5.98 11.64
CA ALA A 249 -25.10 5.04 12.77
C ALA A 249 -23.94 4.02 12.75
N GLN A 250 -23.54 3.51 11.60
CA GLN A 250 -22.38 2.62 11.47
C GLN A 250 -21.06 3.33 11.86
N ILE A 251 -20.90 4.59 11.48
CA ILE A 251 -19.75 5.42 11.86
C ILE A 251 -19.76 5.73 13.35
N ASP A 252 -20.94 5.97 13.93
CA ASP A 252 -21.10 6.21 15.36
C ASP A 252 -20.63 5.00 16.18
N GLU A 253 -21.01 3.80 15.78
CA GLU A 253 -20.54 2.56 16.40
C GLU A 253 -19.03 2.36 16.24
N LEU A 254 -18.48 2.64 15.04
CA LEU A 254 -17.06 2.51 14.76
C LEU A 254 -16.17 3.43 15.60
N LEU A 255 -16.63 4.67 15.84
CA LEU A 255 -15.86 5.69 16.54
C LEU A 255 -16.13 5.72 18.06
N GLY A 256 -17.08 4.89 18.56
CA GLY A 256 -17.42 4.81 19.97
C GLY A 256 -18.25 6.00 20.47
N GLY A 257 -18.95 6.68 19.57
CA GLY A 257 -19.85 7.80 19.83
C GLY A 257 -19.48 9.06 19.02
N THR A 258 -20.48 9.65 18.39
CA THR A 258 -20.35 10.89 17.61
C THR A 258 -21.51 11.84 17.95
N ARG A 259 -21.36 13.13 17.65
CA ARG A 259 -22.45 14.10 17.78
C ARG A 259 -23.24 14.15 16.49
N ILE A 260 -24.52 13.75 16.54
CA ILE A 260 -25.40 13.79 15.38
C ILE A 260 -26.17 15.11 15.38
N TYR A 261 -26.08 15.86 14.28
CA TYR A 261 -26.82 17.13 14.11
C TYR A 261 -28.02 16.88 13.18
N ASP A 262 -29.18 16.65 13.82
CA ASP A 262 -30.46 16.47 13.14
C ASP A 262 -31.10 17.81 12.78
N GLY A 263 -31.90 17.86 11.69
CA GLY A 263 -32.62 19.02 11.23
C GLY A 263 -32.12 19.59 9.92
N SER A 264 -32.00 20.93 9.83
CA SER A 264 -31.45 21.59 8.66
C SER A 264 -29.96 21.21 8.47
N ALA A 265 -29.64 20.53 7.37
CA ALA A 265 -28.26 20.12 7.09
C ALA A 265 -27.30 21.33 7.02
N THR A 266 -27.78 22.50 6.60
CA THR A 266 -27.00 23.75 6.59
C THR A 266 -26.69 24.25 7.99
N GLU A 267 -27.67 24.24 8.89
CA GLU A 267 -27.47 24.68 10.28
C GLU A 267 -26.68 23.63 11.06
N GLY A 268 -26.96 22.34 10.83
CA GLY A 268 -26.25 21.25 11.47
C GLY A 268 -24.78 21.28 11.12
N LEU A 269 -24.42 21.52 9.86
CA LEU A 269 -23.02 21.59 9.41
C LEU A 269 -22.28 22.79 10.01
N ARG A 270 -22.93 23.95 10.13
CA ARG A 270 -22.35 25.12 10.79
C ARG A 270 -22.08 24.86 12.28
N LYS A 271 -23.05 24.29 13.00
CA LYS A 271 -22.88 23.92 14.40
C LYS A 271 -21.80 22.87 14.60
N ALA A 272 -21.79 21.83 13.77
CA ALA A 272 -20.74 20.81 13.85
C ALA A 272 -19.35 21.41 13.64
N PHE A 273 -19.22 22.37 12.72
CA PHE A 273 -17.95 23.05 12.45
C PHE A 273 -17.48 23.94 13.62
N GLU A 274 -18.41 24.54 14.37
CA GLU A 274 -18.08 25.38 15.53
C GLU A 274 -17.85 24.58 16.82
N GLU A 275 -18.45 23.39 16.96
CA GLU A 275 -18.52 22.62 18.21
C GLU A 275 -17.68 21.36 18.24
N CYS A 276 -17.15 20.89 17.09
CA CYS A 276 -16.43 19.62 16.97
C CYS A 276 -15.01 19.83 16.42
N ASP A 277 -14.13 18.91 16.78
CA ASP A 277 -12.75 18.87 16.26
C ASP A 277 -12.71 18.29 14.85
N LEU A 278 -13.63 17.38 14.55
CA LEU A 278 -13.78 16.71 13.26
C LEU A 278 -15.24 16.70 12.82
N VAL A 279 -15.49 16.86 11.53
CA VAL A 279 -16.84 16.86 10.95
C VAL A 279 -16.94 15.88 9.81
N VAL A 280 -17.91 14.98 9.85
CA VAL A 280 -18.27 14.09 8.75
C VAL A 280 -19.55 14.61 8.09
N SER A 281 -19.43 15.08 6.86
CA SER A 281 -20.54 15.56 6.05
C SER A 281 -20.96 14.50 5.04
N HIS A 282 -22.18 14.00 5.15
CA HIS A 282 -22.79 13.07 4.20
C HIS A 282 -23.52 13.81 3.05
N MET A 283 -22.93 14.89 2.59
CA MET A 283 -23.47 15.72 1.51
C MET A 283 -22.49 15.82 0.34
N ALA A 284 -22.94 16.36 -0.78
CA ALA A 284 -22.03 16.63 -1.88
C ALA A 284 -20.95 17.65 -1.49
N ILE A 285 -19.71 17.46 -1.96
CA ILE A 285 -18.56 18.36 -1.70
C ILE A 285 -18.92 19.82 -1.94
N GLY A 286 -19.56 20.13 -3.10
CA GLY A 286 -19.93 21.50 -3.44
C GLY A 286 -20.97 22.13 -2.52
N ALA A 287 -21.85 21.35 -1.89
CA ALA A 287 -22.80 21.84 -0.88
C ALA A 287 -22.07 22.12 0.44
N THR A 288 -21.26 21.17 0.91
CA THR A 288 -20.45 21.31 2.12
C THR A 288 -19.54 22.54 2.01
N THR A 289 -18.81 22.69 0.91
CA THR A 289 -17.91 23.84 0.68
C THR A 289 -18.66 25.17 0.74
N ARG A 290 -19.82 25.31 0.08
CA ARG A 290 -20.58 26.58 0.10
C ARG A 290 -21.11 26.97 1.48
N ILE A 291 -21.46 25.99 2.30
CA ILE A 291 -21.94 26.22 3.67
C ILE A 291 -20.80 26.65 4.58
N LEU A 292 -19.60 26.02 4.43
CA LEU A 292 -18.46 26.25 5.29
C LEU A 292 -17.60 27.45 4.86
N ALA A 293 -17.58 27.80 3.58
CA ALA A 293 -16.73 28.88 3.08
C ALA A 293 -16.82 30.21 3.88
N PRO A 294 -17.98 30.66 4.36
CA PRO A 294 -18.07 31.88 5.18
C PRO A 294 -17.53 31.72 6.60
N LEU A 295 -17.28 30.49 7.06
CA LEU A 295 -16.83 30.17 8.42
C LEU A 295 -15.32 29.89 8.49
N LEU A 296 -14.64 29.78 7.37
CA LEU A 296 -13.21 29.48 7.33
C LEU A 296 -12.40 30.64 7.83
N ASP A 297 -11.53 30.39 8.81
CA ASP A 297 -10.61 31.37 9.39
C ASP A 297 -9.15 30.99 9.17
N SER A 298 -8.72 29.87 9.71
CA SER A 298 -7.32 29.44 9.61
C SER A 298 -7.20 27.92 9.54
N LYS A 299 -6.35 27.43 8.64
CA LYS A 299 -6.06 26.00 8.56
C LYS A 299 -5.48 25.39 9.85
N LYS A 300 -5.08 26.22 10.84
CA LYS A 300 -4.57 25.78 12.13
C LYS A 300 -5.66 25.64 13.22
N THR A 301 -6.77 26.32 13.03
CA THR A 301 -7.85 26.41 14.02
C THR A 301 -9.15 25.81 13.53
N ASP A 302 -9.34 25.75 12.21
CA ASP A 302 -10.53 25.16 11.63
C ASP A 302 -10.55 23.63 11.84
N PRO A 303 -11.71 23.03 12.15
CA PRO A 303 -11.84 21.59 12.32
C PRO A 303 -11.53 20.82 11.04
N GLY A 304 -11.12 19.57 11.19
CA GLY A 304 -11.00 18.66 10.05
C GLY A 304 -12.39 18.29 9.49
N VAL A 305 -12.57 18.38 8.18
CA VAL A 305 -13.84 18.04 7.52
C VAL A 305 -13.65 16.94 6.51
N VAL A 306 -14.42 15.87 6.68
CA VAL A 306 -14.48 14.74 5.76
C VAL A 306 -15.86 14.72 5.10
N VAL A 307 -15.89 14.54 3.78
CA VAL A 307 -17.13 14.42 2.99
C VAL A 307 -17.26 12.99 2.48
N ILE A 308 -18.42 12.39 2.71
CA ILE A 308 -18.79 11.09 2.15
C ILE A 308 -19.87 11.31 1.08
N ASP A 309 -19.64 10.80 -0.12
CA ASP A 309 -20.62 10.90 -1.19
C ASP A 309 -21.92 10.15 -0.87
N GLN A 310 -23.01 10.51 -1.54
CA GLN A 310 -24.31 9.93 -1.23
C GLN A 310 -24.40 8.42 -1.46
N GLY A 311 -23.57 7.87 -2.37
CA GLY A 311 -23.44 6.44 -2.62
C GLY A 311 -22.56 5.72 -1.58
N GLY A 312 -21.79 6.43 -0.79
CA GLY A 312 -20.82 5.85 0.14
C GLY A 312 -19.61 5.20 -0.54
N HIS A 313 -19.32 5.60 -1.77
CA HIS A 313 -18.21 5.04 -2.54
C HIS A 313 -16.88 5.78 -2.30
N PHE A 314 -16.95 7.05 -1.93
CA PHE A 314 -15.81 7.92 -1.75
C PHE A 314 -15.86 8.65 -0.42
N VAL A 315 -14.72 8.71 0.25
CA VAL A 315 -14.49 9.50 1.46
C VAL A 315 -13.40 10.51 1.16
N VAL A 316 -13.73 11.79 1.26
CA VAL A 316 -12.88 12.89 0.77
C VAL A 316 -12.59 13.84 1.92
N PRO A 317 -11.35 13.95 2.42
CA PRO A 317 -10.96 15.00 3.34
C PRO A 317 -11.00 16.35 2.61
N LEU A 318 -11.88 17.23 3.07
CA LEU A 318 -12.11 18.54 2.46
C LEU A 318 -11.28 19.65 3.12
N LEU A 319 -11.16 19.63 4.44
CA LEU A 319 -10.43 20.62 5.24
C LEU A 319 -9.63 19.90 6.33
N GLY A 320 -8.52 20.51 6.78
CA GLY A 320 -7.74 20.00 7.91
C GLY A 320 -7.12 18.63 7.67
N GLY A 321 -6.65 18.35 6.43
CA GLY A 321 -6.17 17.03 6.02
C GLY A 321 -5.18 16.42 6.98
N HIS A 322 -4.08 17.12 7.31
CA HIS A 322 -3.04 16.63 8.22
C HIS A 322 -3.31 17.03 9.68
N VAL A 323 -3.11 18.29 10.00
CA VAL A 323 -3.19 18.81 11.39
C VAL A 323 -4.59 18.64 11.99
N GLY A 324 -5.64 18.75 11.17
CA GLY A 324 -7.02 18.56 11.60
C GLY A 324 -7.48 17.09 11.65
N GLY A 325 -6.63 16.11 11.30
CA GLY A 325 -6.96 14.68 11.36
C GLY A 325 -7.93 14.17 10.29
N ALA A 326 -8.31 14.99 9.31
CA ALA A 326 -9.30 14.60 8.30
C ALA A 326 -8.81 13.50 7.36
N ASN A 327 -7.52 13.43 7.02
CA ASN A 327 -6.95 12.37 6.18
C ASN A 327 -7.05 11.02 6.92
N GLU A 328 -6.62 10.96 8.18
CA GLU A 328 -6.68 9.76 9.01
C GLU A 328 -8.12 9.27 9.20
N LEU A 329 -9.04 10.20 9.51
CA LEU A 329 -10.46 9.86 9.61
C LEU A 329 -11.01 9.33 8.28
N ALA A 330 -10.62 9.92 7.14
CA ALA A 330 -11.07 9.48 5.84
C ALA A 330 -10.58 8.06 5.50
N GLU A 331 -9.34 7.72 5.83
CA GLU A 331 -8.81 6.36 5.65
C GLU A 331 -9.55 5.34 6.52
N LYS A 332 -9.70 5.63 7.81
CA LYS A 332 -10.42 4.77 8.76
C LYS A 332 -11.87 4.53 8.34
N LEU A 333 -12.57 5.58 7.92
CA LEU A 333 -13.94 5.46 7.43
C LEU A 333 -14.02 4.70 6.11
N SER A 334 -13.05 4.89 5.22
CA SER A 334 -13.00 4.17 3.94
C SER A 334 -12.81 2.67 4.11
N GLU A 335 -11.93 2.26 4.99
CA GLU A 335 -11.71 0.85 5.33
C GLU A 335 -12.99 0.23 5.91
N ALA A 336 -13.60 0.88 6.88
CA ALA A 336 -14.80 0.37 7.55
C ALA A 336 -16.04 0.32 6.65
N LEU A 337 -16.18 1.26 5.72
CA LEU A 337 -17.32 1.36 4.80
C LEU A 337 -17.10 0.62 3.47
N GLY A 338 -15.91 0.07 3.22
CA GLY A 338 -15.55 -0.47 1.92
C GLY A 338 -15.52 0.59 0.81
N ALA A 339 -15.24 1.85 1.18
CA ALA A 339 -15.20 3.01 0.29
C ALA A 339 -13.76 3.30 -0.18
N THR A 340 -13.61 4.28 -1.05
CA THR A 340 -12.29 4.77 -1.50
C THR A 340 -11.98 6.11 -0.87
N ALA A 341 -10.87 6.21 -0.11
CA ALA A 341 -10.34 7.49 0.34
C ALA A 341 -9.74 8.27 -0.84
N VAL A 342 -10.08 9.56 -0.96
CA VAL A 342 -9.56 10.44 -2.03
C VAL A 342 -8.69 11.52 -1.40
N LEU A 343 -7.45 11.16 -1.09
CA LEU A 343 -6.46 12.10 -0.56
C LEU A 343 -5.87 12.97 -1.68
N THR A 344 -5.75 14.27 -1.46
CA THR A 344 -5.39 15.25 -2.52
C THR A 344 -4.29 16.23 -2.12
N THR A 345 -3.60 16.00 -0.99
CA THR A 345 -2.53 16.90 -0.56
C THR A 345 -1.30 16.78 -1.47
N ALA A 346 -0.61 17.90 -1.70
CA ALA A 346 0.54 17.93 -2.62
C ALA A 346 1.70 17.05 -2.16
N THR A 347 1.91 16.93 -0.85
CA THR A 347 2.89 16.06 -0.23
C THR A 347 2.60 14.58 -0.51
N ASP A 348 1.34 14.18 -0.42
CA ASP A 348 0.90 12.78 -0.65
C ASP A 348 1.14 12.37 -2.11
N SER A 349 0.88 13.25 -3.06
CA SER A 349 1.06 12.97 -4.49
C SER A 349 2.53 12.79 -4.91
N LEU A 350 3.48 13.30 -4.13
CA LEU A 350 4.92 13.22 -4.41
C LEU A 350 5.67 12.23 -3.48
N GLY A 351 4.96 11.54 -2.59
CA GLY A 351 5.56 10.66 -1.58
C GLY A 351 6.48 11.41 -0.60
N ILE A 352 6.22 12.71 -0.37
CA ILE A 352 6.97 13.53 0.57
C ILE A 352 6.25 13.44 1.92
N PRO A 353 6.93 13.00 2.99
CA PRO A 353 6.30 12.91 4.29
C PRO A 353 5.91 14.30 4.80
N ALA A 354 4.71 14.44 5.32
CA ALA A 354 4.29 15.63 6.03
C ALA A 354 5.02 15.68 7.38
N LEU A 355 5.88 16.66 7.55
CA LEU A 355 6.80 16.74 8.71
C LEU A 355 6.06 16.91 10.05
N ASP A 356 4.84 17.41 10.02
CA ASP A 356 3.96 17.61 11.15
C ASP A 356 3.15 16.36 11.55
N THR A 357 3.18 15.30 10.75
CA THR A 357 2.47 14.03 11.01
C THR A 357 3.38 12.84 11.30
N LEU A 358 4.69 13.07 11.48
CA LEU A 358 5.65 12.02 11.81
C LEU A 358 5.48 11.39 13.20
N GLY A 359 4.44 11.75 13.96
CA GLY A 359 4.22 11.31 15.34
C GLY A 359 5.23 11.91 16.33
N TRP A 360 6.05 12.85 15.88
CA TRP A 360 6.98 13.61 16.69
C TRP A 360 6.46 15.03 16.90
N ALA A 361 6.63 15.56 18.10
CA ALA A 361 6.36 16.96 18.34
C ALA A 361 7.29 17.81 17.45
N HIS A 362 6.80 18.91 16.94
CA HIS A 362 7.55 19.78 16.05
C HIS A 362 7.37 21.25 16.42
N SER A 363 8.29 22.06 15.97
CA SER A 363 8.26 23.52 16.10
C SER A 363 8.94 24.18 14.91
N GLY A 364 8.69 25.48 14.70
CA GLY A 364 9.31 26.26 13.63
C GLY A 364 8.47 26.31 12.34
N ASP A 365 9.11 26.54 11.21
CA ASP A 365 8.45 26.82 9.92
C ASP A 365 8.29 25.56 9.07
N VAL A 366 7.29 24.74 9.43
CA VAL A 366 6.93 23.52 8.67
C VAL A 366 6.57 23.86 7.23
N ALA A 367 5.81 24.94 7.00
CA ALA A 367 5.32 25.31 5.68
C ALA A 367 6.44 25.73 4.73
N GLY A 368 7.36 26.57 5.22
CA GLY A 368 8.51 27.02 4.44
C GLY A 368 9.47 25.89 4.07
N VAL A 369 9.71 24.95 5.02
CA VAL A 369 10.56 23.78 4.78
C VAL A 369 9.88 22.81 3.81
N THR A 370 8.58 22.49 4.00
CA THR A 370 7.81 21.63 3.10
C THR A 370 7.74 22.23 1.70
N GLY A 371 7.55 23.55 1.57
CA GLY A 371 7.60 24.25 0.29
C GLY A 371 8.95 24.11 -0.41
N ALA A 372 10.06 24.23 0.31
CA ALA A 372 11.38 24.00 -0.24
C ALA A 372 11.60 22.55 -0.71
N MET A 373 11.07 21.58 0.04
CA MET A 373 11.10 20.15 -0.36
C MET A 373 10.32 19.91 -1.66
N LEU A 374 9.10 20.45 -1.76
CA LEU A 374 8.23 20.33 -2.92
C LEU A 374 8.83 21.01 -4.17
N ASP A 375 9.47 22.17 -4.00
CA ASP A 375 10.11 22.93 -5.08
C ASP A 375 11.45 22.33 -5.55
N GLY A 376 11.90 21.24 -4.95
CA GLY A 376 13.21 20.64 -5.27
C GLY A 376 14.39 21.47 -4.83
N ARG A 377 14.20 22.50 -3.99
CA ARG A 377 15.29 23.36 -3.48
C ARG A 377 16.08 22.63 -2.40
N SER A 378 17.37 22.94 -2.28
CA SER A 378 18.27 22.26 -1.33
C SER A 378 17.84 22.47 0.13
N VAL A 379 17.58 21.38 0.85
CA VAL A 379 17.20 21.38 2.27
C VAL A 379 18.24 20.58 3.04
N ARG A 380 18.75 21.15 4.14
CA ARG A 380 19.72 20.50 5.02
C ARG A 380 18.98 19.67 6.09
N LEU A 381 19.35 18.40 6.24
CA LEU A 381 18.95 17.54 7.34
C LEU A 381 20.05 17.51 8.39
N VAL A 382 19.73 17.86 9.62
CA VAL A 382 20.64 17.77 10.78
C VAL A 382 20.02 16.85 11.81
N ARG A 383 20.74 15.82 12.23
CA ARG A 383 20.31 14.86 13.24
C ARG A 383 21.34 14.74 14.34
N ASP A 384 20.94 14.92 15.59
CA ASP A 384 21.81 14.69 16.75
C ASP A 384 22.07 13.19 16.96
N GLN A 385 21.17 12.33 16.50
CA GLN A 385 21.20 10.86 16.58
C GLN A 385 20.65 10.30 15.26
N PRO A 386 21.03 9.09 14.86
CA PRO A 386 20.54 8.45 13.62
C PRO A 386 19.12 7.92 13.75
N TRP A 387 18.18 8.80 14.10
CA TRP A 387 16.76 8.46 14.18
C TRP A 387 16.24 8.04 12.81
N PRO A 388 15.48 6.92 12.72
CA PRO A 388 14.90 6.49 11.46
C PRO A 388 13.93 7.54 10.92
N MET A 389 14.22 8.03 9.71
CA MET A 389 13.40 8.98 8.99
C MET A 389 12.72 8.28 7.82
N PRO A 390 11.49 8.66 7.49
CA PRO A 390 10.85 8.17 6.27
C PRO A 390 11.68 8.54 5.03
N PRO A 391 11.38 7.95 3.86
CA PRO A 391 12.01 8.36 2.61
C PRO A 391 11.81 9.86 2.37
N LEU A 392 12.90 10.61 2.34
CA LEU A 392 12.90 12.04 2.03
C LEU A 392 13.29 12.25 0.57
N PRO A 393 12.81 13.32 -0.09
CA PRO A 393 13.17 13.62 -1.47
C PRO A 393 14.67 13.90 -1.61
N ALA A 394 15.23 13.67 -2.80
CA ALA A 394 16.66 13.72 -3.07
C ALA A 394 17.32 15.10 -2.80
N ASN A 395 16.52 16.17 -2.74
CA ASN A 395 17.00 17.52 -2.41
C ASN A 395 17.15 17.76 -0.89
N VAL A 396 16.83 16.76 -0.05
CA VAL A 396 17.06 16.79 1.41
C VAL A 396 18.26 15.94 1.73
N THR A 397 19.38 16.58 2.10
CA THR A 397 20.65 15.88 2.40
C THR A 397 21.33 16.45 3.64
N GLU A 398 22.19 15.66 4.29
CA GLU A 398 22.97 16.10 5.45
C GLU A 398 24.11 17.03 5.05
N ASP A 399 24.64 16.85 3.85
CA ASP A 399 25.78 17.58 3.27
C ASP A 399 25.40 18.71 2.30
N ALA A 400 24.17 19.22 2.42
CA ALA A 400 23.67 20.29 1.55
C ALA A 400 24.61 21.50 1.54
N ALA A 401 25.21 21.79 0.38
CA ALA A 401 26.23 22.84 0.24
C ALA A 401 25.67 24.28 0.34
N SER A 402 24.43 24.51 -0.11
CA SER A 402 23.75 25.79 -0.08
C SER A 402 22.27 25.61 0.25
N PRO A 403 21.94 25.21 1.47
CA PRO A 403 20.56 24.96 1.85
C PRO A 403 19.74 26.24 1.90
N VAL A 404 18.49 26.18 1.49
CA VAL A 404 17.52 27.28 1.64
C VAL A 404 16.56 27.04 2.79
N ALA A 405 16.59 25.85 3.38
CA ALA A 405 15.80 25.48 4.55
C ALA A 405 16.51 24.34 5.31
N GLU A 406 16.08 24.09 6.55
CA GLU A 406 16.69 23.10 7.43
C GLU A 406 15.63 22.27 8.17
N ILE A 407 15.86 20.94 8.24
CA ILE A 407 15.17 20.00 9.13
C ILE A 407 16.17 19.65 10.23
N LEU A 408 15.84 19.95 11.47
CA LEU A 408 16.65 19.59 12.64
C LEU A 408 15.90 18.54 13.47
N VAL A 409 16.51 17.38 13.67
CA VAL A 409 15.96 16.28 14.50
C VAL A 409 16.78 16.21 15.79
N THR A 410 16.16 16.57 16.92
CA THR A 410 16.83 16.68 18.21
C THR A 410 15.89 16.54 19.39
N ASP A 411 16.43 16.05 20.53
CA ASP A 411 15.72 16.04 21.82
C ASP A 411 16.08 17.27 22.68
N ARG A 412 16.79 18.25 22.11
CA ARG A 412 17.11 19.51 22.77
C ARG A 412 15.93 20.48 22.75
N ASP A 413 15.91 21.37 23.71
CA ASP A 413 14.95 22.46 23.79
C ASP A 413 15.18 23.47 22.64
N ALA A 414 14.21 23.54 21.73
CA ALA A 414 14.28 24.42 20.56
C ALA A 414 14.48 25.90 20.91
N SER A 415 13.98 26.36 22.08
CA SER A 415 14.13 27.74 22.54
C SER A 415 15.57 28.12 22.90
N LYS A 416 16.40 27.12 23.15
CA LYS A 416 17.82 27.28 23.52
C LYS A 416 18.78 27.08 22.34
N LEU A 417 18.26 26.78 21.16
CA LEU A 417 19.04 26.64 19.94
C LEU A 417 19.40 28.02 19.38
N PRO A 418 20.51 28.15 18.64
CA PRO A 418 20.81 29.36 17.91
C PRO A 418 19.66 29.77 16.99
N ALA A 419 19.46 31.10 16.86
CA ALA A 419 18.50 31.62 15.91
C ALA A 419 18.76 31.06 14.50
N ALA A 420 17.69 30.62 13.82
CA ALA A 420 17.83 30.10 12.47
C ALA A 420 17.97 31.25 11.46
N GLU A 421 18.99 31.17 10.61
CA GLU A 421 19.15 32.09 9.48
C GLU A 421 18.26 31.70 8.28
N LEU A 422 17.81 30.46 8.26
CA LEU A 422 16.96 29.85 7.22
C LEU A 422 15.63 29.37 7.83
N PRO A 423 14.56 29.24 7.04
CA PRO A 423 13.38 28.49 7.45
C PRO A 423 13.80 27.14 8.06
N ARG A 424 13.43 26.89 9.31
CA ARG A 424 13.81 25.69 10.05
C ARG A 424 12.58 25.05 10.68
N VAL A 425 12.47 23.72 10.54
CA VAL A 425 11.61 22.88 11.36
C VAL A 425 12.46 22.08 12.33
N VAL A 426 12.05 22.01 13.58
CA VAL A 426 12.66 21.18 14.61
C VAL A 426 11.69 20.03 14.92
N LEU A 427 12.17 18.81 14.80
CA LEU A 427 11.44 17.58 15.08
C LEU A 427 11.97 16.96 16.35
N HIS A 428 11.11 16.61 17.28
CA HIS A 428 11.45 16.06 18.58
C HIS A 428 11.10 14.56 18.68
N PRO A 429 12.06 13.65 18.39
CA PRO A 429 11.81 12.23 18.52
C PRO A 429 11.58 11.83 19.98
N ARG A 430 10.78 10.81 20.22
CA ARG A 430 10.51 10.25 21.56
C ARG A 430 11.70 9.44 22.06
N SER A 431 12.76 10.12 22.47
CA SER A 431 14.07 9.54 22.82
C SER A 431 14.32 9.45 24.32
N LEU A 432 13.61 10.21 25.15
CA LEU A 432 13.94 10.34 26.56
C LEU A 432 13.11 9.43 27.45
N VAL A 433 13.75 8.70 28.34
CA VAL A 433 13.11 7.92 29.40
C VAL A 433 13.35 8.62 30.73
N VAL A 434 12.29 8.89 31.45
CA VAL A 434 12.30 9.56 32.74
C VAL A 434 12.07 8.56 33.86
N GLY A 435 13.02 8.39 34.75
CA GLY A 435 12.87 7.61 35.98
C GLY A 435 12.53 8.52 37.16
N MET A 436 11.45 8.24 37.85
CA MET A 436 11.05 9.02 39.03
C MET A 436 10.78 8.15 40.26
N GLY A 437 11.31 8.58 41.40
CA GLY A 437 10.90 8.16 42.71
C GLY A 437 10.26 9.34 43.46
N CYS A 438 9.32 9.07 44.36
CA CYS A 438 8.67 10.15 45.11
C CYS A 438 8.17 9.64 46.48
N ASN A 439 7.91 10.58 47.39
CA ASN A 439 7.19 10.31 48.61
C ASN A 439 5.73 9.92 48.32
N ARG A 440 5.11 9.18 49.25
CA ARG A 440 3.70 8.79 49.11
C ARG A 440 2.79 10.01 49.08
N GLY A 441 1.92 10.07 48.04
CA GLY A 441 0.93 11.15 47.88
C GLY A 441 1.50 12.43 47.27
N THR A 442 2.72 12.43 46.73
CA THR A 442 3.29 13.58 46.01
C THR A 442 2.39 13.99 44.84
N SER A 443 2.05 15.28 44.77
CA SER A 443 1.16 15.77 43.71
C SER A 443 1.81 15.79 42.32
N GLU A 444 1.00 15.61 41.28
CA GLU A 444 1.45 15.72 39.87
C GLU A 444 2.17 17.04 39.61
N LYS A 445 1.69 18.15 40.16
CA LYS A 445 2.27 19.48 40.01
C LYS A 445 3.75 19.54 40.47
N ILE A 446 4.07 18.92 41.62
CA ILE A 446 5.44 18.86 42.16
C ILE A 446 6.31 17.98 41.27
N LEU A 447 5.80 16.82 40.88
CA LEU A 447 6.54 15.89 40.02
C LEU A 447 6.84 16.52 38.64
N ARG A 448 5.86 17.19 38.05
CA ARG A 448 6.00 17.89 36.78
C ARG A 448 7.02 19.04 36.88
N ALA A 449 6.92 19.89 37.88
CA ALA A 449 7.85 20.98 38.09
C ALA A 449 9.31 20.50 38.25
N HIS A 450 9.50 19.37 38.98
CA HIS A 450 10.81 18.77 39.14
C HIS A 450 11.33 18.16 37.82
N LEU A 451 10.47 17.50 37.03
CA LEU A 451 10.83 17.01 35.69
C LEU A 451 11.22 18.16 34.76
N GLU A 452 10.41 19.21 34.66
CA GLU A 452 10.65 20.36 33.80
C GLU A 452 11.97 21.07 34.18
N ALA A 453 12.23 21.25 35.49
CA ALA A 453 13.50 21.81 35.96
C ALA A 453 14.70 20.91 35.59
N THR A 454 14.56 19.60 35.72
CA THR A 454 15.62 18.65 35.38
C THR A 454 15.92 18.67 33.86
N LEU A 455 14.88 18.63 33.02
CA LEU A 455 15.01 18.75 31.57
C LEU A 455 15.65 20.08 31.16
N ALA A 456 15.16 21.18 31.73
CA ALA A 456 15.65 22.53 31.44
C ALA A 456 17.12 22.73 31.81
N SER A 457 17.57 22.13 32.92
CA SER A 457 19.00 22.20 33.32
C SER A 457 19.94 21.47 32.35
N ALA A 458 19.41 20.41 31.72
CA ALA A 458 20.12 19.61 30.72
C ALA A 458 19.95 20.12 29.28
N GLY A 459 19.16 21.17 29.06
CA GLY A 459 18.86 21.69 27.73
C GLY A 459 17.99 20.76 26.88
N LEU A 460 17.20 19.87 27.52
CA LEU A 460 16.34 18.88 26.88
C LEU A 460 14.88 19.34 26.85
N THR A 461 14.10 18.81 25.89
CA THR A 461 12.69 19.11 25.76
C THR A 461 11.79 18.05 26.36
N ILE A 462 10.68 18.48 26.98
CA ILE A 462 9.65 17.58 27.49
C ILE A 462 8.94 16.82 26.34
N HIS A 463 8.92 17.39 25.15
CA HIS A 463 8.31 16.80 23.96
C HIS A 463 9.00 15.52 23.47
N SER A 464 10.26 15.30 23.89
CA SER A 464 11.00 14.08 23.56
C SER A 464 10.85 12.97 24.61
N VAL A 465 10.04 13.16 25.66
CA VAL A 465 9.83 12.11 26.67
C VAL A 465 8.98 10.99 26.09
N ALA A 466 9.56 9.76 26.11
CA ALA A 466 8.95 8.55 25.58
C ALA A 466 8.22 7.72 26.62
N ALA A 467 8.71 7.71 27.88
CA ALA A 467 8.15 6.92 28.96
C ALA A 467 8.51 7.49 30.33
N LEU A 468 7.61 7.31 31.28
CA LEU A 468 7.88 7.49 32.70
C LEU A 468 8.11 6.12 33.33
N THR A 469 9.18 5.97 34.14
CA THR A 469 9.54 4.69 34.76
C THR A 469 9.67 4.84 36.28
N SER A 470 9.38 3.75 37.02
CA SER A 470 9.52 3.69 38.48
C SER A 470 9.61 2.24 38.95
N VAL A 471 9.55 2.04 40.26
CA VAL A 471 9.46 0.72 40.93
C VAL A 471 7.98 0.34 41.13
N ASP A 472 7.68 -0.97 41.20
CA ASP A 472 6.35 -1.56 41.39
C ASP A 472 5.63 -1.01 42.63
N ALA A 473 6.34 -0.74 43.73
CA ALA A 473 5.79 -0.09 44.92
C ALA A 473 5.15 1.28 44.63
N LYS A 474 5.49 1.91 43.50
CA LYS A 474 4.93 3.19 42.97
C LYS A 474 3.87 3.03 41.91
N ALA A 475 3.53 1.81 41.50
CA ALA A 475 2.57 1.56 40.42
C ALA A 475 1.17 2.16 40.67
N ARG A 476 0.79 2.40 41.93
CA ARG A 476 -0.48 3.01 42.34
C ARG A 476 -0.35 4.46 42.78
N GLU A 477 0.80 5.11 42.57
CA GLU A 477 1.03 6.49 43.01
C GLU A 477 0.31 7.46 42.07
N GLY A 478 -0.78 8.08 42.57
CA GLY A 478 -1.66 8.89 41.76
C GLY A 478 -1.01 10.12 41.09
N GLY A 479 0.08 10.64 41.69
CA GLY A 479 0.85 11.73 41.08
C GLY A 479 1.58 11.32 39.81
N LEU A 480 2.26 10.16 39.84
CA LEU A 480 3.00 9.61 38.70
C LEU A 480 2.04 9.19 37.56
N ILE A 481 0.91 8.54 37.92
CA ILE A 481 -0.11 8.14 36.95
C ILE A 481 -0.68 9.37 36.21
N ARG A 482 -1.03 10.44 36.96
CA ARG A 482 -1.53 11.68 36.35
C ARG A 482 -0.49 12.38 35.48
N LEU A 483 0.79 12.41 35.93
CA LEU A 483 1.87 12.97 35.13
C LEU A 483 2.04 12.23 33.81
N ALA A 484 2.09 10.89 33.83
CA ALA A 484 2.19 10.09 32.61
C ALA A 484 0.98 10.33 31.68
N LYS A 485 -0.24 10.37 32.23
CA LYS A 485 -1.46 10.68 31.48
C LYS A 485 -1.41 12.09 30.86
N HIS A 486 -0.98 13.10 31.63
CA HIS A 486 -0.84 14.47 31.16
C HIS A 486 0.15 14.60 30.00
N LEU A 487 1.23 13.82 30.02
CA LEU A 487 2.26 13.81 28.97
C LEU A 487 1.90 12.89 27.80
N GLY A 488 0.81 12.13 27.87
CA GLY A 488 0.43 11.16 26.85
C GLY A 488 1.49 10.06 26.66
N ILE A 489 2.13 9.58 27.74
CA ILE A 489 3.20 8.59 27.68
C ILE A 489 2.91 7.39 28.61
N PRO A 490 3.46 6.19 28.30
CA PRO A 490 3.32 5.04 29.17
C PRO A 490 4.03 5.25 30.52
N PHE A 491 3.40 4.75 31.59
CA PHE A 491 4.01 4.61 32.91
C PHE A 491 4.37 3.14 33.14
N VAL A 492 5.65 2.86 33.27
CA VAL A 492 6.21 1.50 33.39
C VAL A 492 6.88 1.31 34.74
N CYS A 493 6.45 0.29 35.47
CA CYS A 493 7.05 -0.07 36.76
C CYS A 493 7.76 -1.42 36.67
N TYR A 494 8.88 -1.54 37.35
CA TYR A 494 9.69 -2.74 37.43
C TYR A 494 9.70 -3.27 38.85
N GLU A 495 9.81 -4.59 39.02
CA GLU A 495 9.98 -5.18 40.34
C GLU A 495 11.28 -4.68 41.01
N ALA A 496 11.24 -4.48 42.31
CA ALA A 496 12.41 -3.99 43.02
C ALA A 496 13.63 -4.95 42.86
N ALA A 497 13.36 -6.26 42.74
CA ALA A 497 14.39 -7.28 42.48
C ALA A 497 15.06 -7.11 41.11
N GLU A 498 14.35 -6.69 40.09
CA GLU A 498 14.90 -6.40 38.75
C GLU A 498 15.84 -5.18 38.77
N LEU A 499 15.58 -4.24 39.67
CA LEU A 499 16.34 -2.99 39.80
C LEU A 499 17.53 -3.13 40.76
N ALA A 500 17.50 -4.10 41.67
CA ALA A 500 18.51 -4.27 42.71
C ALA A 500 19.93 -4.55 42.20
N GLY A 501 20.03 -5.29 41.09
CA GLY A 501 21.29 -5.66 40.45
C GLY A 501 21.87 -4.62 39.49
N ILE A 502 21.18 -3.49 39.30
CA ILE A 502 21.59 -2.45 38.32
C ILE A 502 22.61 -1.52 38.99
N GLU A 503 23.77 -1.41 38.37
CA GLU A 503 24.78 -0.46 38.79
C GLU A 503 24.35 0.97 38.45
N VAL A 504 24.38 1.87 39.45
CA VAL A 504 23.93 3.26 39.31
C VAL A 504 24.96 4.24 39.83
N PRO A 505 25.10 5.45 39.20
CA PRO A 505 26.09 6.43 39.62
C PRO A 505 25.86 7.00 41.04
N THR A 506 24.58 7.10 41.47
CA THR A 506 24.23 7.73 42.76
C THR A 506 23.40 6.80 43.63
N PRO A 507 23.99 5.71 44.19
CA PRO A 507 23.25 4.79 45.04
C PRO A 507 22.82 5.46 46.36
N SER A 508 21.80 4.91 47.00
CA SER A 508 21.28 5.38 48.30
C SER A 508 21.01 4.20 49.22
N GLU A 509 21.72 4.10 50.31
CA GLU A 509 21.52 3.04 51.31
C GLU A 509 20.10 3.05 51.90
N VAL A 510 19.51 4.22 52.11
CA VAL A 510 18.16 4.36 52.62
C VAL A 510 17.15 3.76 51.65
N VAL A 511 17.27 4.07 50.35
CA VAL A 511 16.41 3.52 49.33
C VAL A 511 16.60 2.02 49.14
N ALA A 512 17.84 1.57 49.23
CA ALA A 512 18.16 0.14 49.20
C ALA A 512 17.50 -0.62 50.36
N PHE A 513 17.51 -0.05 51.55
CA PHE A 513 16.87 -0.64 52.73
C PHE A 513 15.31 -0.61 52.64
N GLU A 514 14.73 0.51 52.23
CA GLU A 514 13.28 0.69 52.21
C GLU A 514 12.59 0.05 51.00
N VAL A 515 13.24 0.06 49.84
CA VAL A 515 12.63 -0.30 48.53
C VAL A 515 13.28 -1.54 47.91
N GLY A 516 14.44 -1.93 48.38
CA GLY A 516 15.18 -3.08 47.87
C GLY A 516 16.01 -2.80 46.59
N THR A 517 16.20 -1.53 46.21
CA THR A 517 17.02 -1.10 45.06
C THR A 517 17.88 0.11 45.43
N PRO A 518 19.14 0.21 44.93
CA PRO A 518 20.02 1.34 45.25
C PRO A 518 19.55 2.68 44.69
N SER A 519 18.71 2.70 43.66
CA SER A 519 18.12 3.90 43.09
C SER A 519 16.90 3.58 42.24
N VAL A 520 15.75 4.08 42.59
CA VAL A 520 14.52 3.92 41.78
C VAL A 520 14.65 4.62 40.46
N SER A 521 15.00 5.92 40.47
CA SER A 521 14.99 6.76 39.27
C SER A 521 16.06 6.34 38.24
N GLU A 522 17.29 6.09 38.65
CA GLU A 522 18.38 5.72 37.73
C GLU A 522 18.23 4.29 37.25
N ALA A 523 17.99 3.34 38.20
CA ALA A 523 17.90 1.92 37.85
C ALA A 523 16.73 1.64 36.90
N SER A 524 15.56 2.31 37.06
CA SER A 524 14.42 2.12 36.16
C SER A 524 14.67 2.66 34.76
N VAL A 525 15.44 3.72 34.61
CA VAL A 525 15.88 4.26 33.31
C VAL A 525 16.82 3.27 32.62
N ILE A 526 17.85 2.79 33.34
CA ILE A 526 18.81 1.84 32.77
C ILE A 526 18.12 0.51 32.42
N ARG A 527 17.21 0.03 33.28
CA ARG A 527 16.40 -1.19 33.03
C ARG A 527 15.56 -1.07 31.75
N ARG A 528 15.12 0.14 31.40
CA ARG A 528 14.40 0.40 30.14
C ARG A 528 15.29 0.31 28.90
N GLY A 529 16.61 0.15 29.08
CA GLY A 529 17.59 0.15 27.99
C GLY A 529 18.01 1.55 27.51
N ALA A 530 17.79 2.57 28.34
CA ALA A 530 18.23 3.93 28.06
C ALA A 530 19.61 4.19 28.68
N GLU A 531 20.45 4.90 27.93
CA GLU A 531 21.73 5.42 28.46
C GLU A 531 21.44 6.59 29.39
N LEU A 532 21.94 6.52 30.64
CA LEU A 532 21.71 7.58 31.61
C LEU A 532 22.48 8.85 31.20
N ILE A 533 21.77 9.93 30.87
CA ILE A 533 22.35 11.22 30.46
C ILE A 533 22.23 12.30 31.55
N VAL A 534 21.23 12.19 32.42
CA VAL A 534 21.08 13.06 33.59
C VAL A 534 20.97 12.16 34.82
N PRO A 535 22.02 12.12 35.68
CA PRO A 535 21.98 11.41 36.93
C PRO A 535 20.85 11.94 37.84
N LYS A 536 20.59 11.19 38.90
CA LYS A 536 19.50 11.49 39.84
C LYS A 536 19.59 12.90 40.40
N THR A 537 18.60 13.73 40.08
CA THR A 537 18.32 15.00 40.73
C THR A 537 17.34 14.82 41.87
N LYS A 538 17.32 15.71 42.85
CA LYS A 538 16.46 15.62 44.02
C LYS A 538 15.71 16.92 44.28
N CYS A 539 14.47 16.79 44.68
CA CYS A 539 13.72 17.82 45.37
C CYS A 539 13.21 17.25 46.70
N PRO A 540 12.59 18.02 47.58
CA PRO A 540 12.15 17.52 48.91
C PRO A 540 11.25 16.26 48.80
N ASP A 541 10.44 16.15 47.78
CA ASP A 541 9.40 15.13 47.66
C ASP A 541 9.63 14.10 46.54
N ALA A 542 10.66 14.30 45.68
CA ALA A 542 10.87 13.44 44.52
C ALA A 542 12.33 13.39 44.04
N THR A 543 12.62 12.34 43.32
CA THR A 543 13.88 12.18 42.57
C THR A 543 13.54 11.98 41.09
N CYS A 544 14.38 12.52 40.19
CA CYS A 544 14.26 12.40 38.76
C CYS A 544 15.62 12.06 38.13
N ALA A 545 15.64 11.13 37.21
CA ALA A 545 16.80 10.81 36.38
C ALA A 545 16.33 10.69 34.92
N ILE A 546 17.17 11.05 33.96
CA ILE A 546 16.82 11.01 32.54
C ILE A 546 17.84 10.17 31.80
N GLY A 547 17.36 9.25 30.99
CA GLY A 547 18.17 8.53 30.02
C GLY A 547 17.71 8.78 28.61
N ARG A 548 18.59 8.50 27.65
CA ARG A 548 18.29 8.53 26.22
C ARG A 548 18.27 7.10 25.70
N VAL A 549 17.18 6.72 25.05
CA VAL A 549 17.14 5.49 24.27
C VAL A 549 18.01 5.70 23.03
N PRO A 550 18.98 4.82 22.76
CA PRO A 550 19.78 4.94 21.54
C PRO A 550 18.88 4.88 20.32
N ALA A 551 19.13 5.77 19.36
CA ALA A 551 18.46 5.71 18.08
C ALA A 551 18.81 4.38 17.40
N ARG A 552 17.79 3.66 16.95
CA ARG A 552 17.94 2.37 16.27
C ARG A 552 17.21 2.43 14.94
N GLY A 553 17.88 1.95 13.89
CA GLY A 553 17.20 1.74 12.64
C GLY A 553 16.33 0.49 12.70
N GLU A 554 15.45 0.37 11.74
CA GLU A 554 14.44 -0.68 11.68
C GLU A 554 14.72 -1.63 10.52
N LEU A 555 14.70 -2.92 10.78
CA LEU A 555 14.76 -3.97 9.78
C LEU A 555 13.47 -4.79 9.81
N ARG A 556 12.64 -4.62 8.80
CA ARG A 556 11.39 -5.37 8.62
C ARG A 556 11.62 -6.46 7.60
N VAL A 557 11.58 -7.74 8.01
CA VAL A 557 11.65 -8.90 7.10
C VAL A 557 10.24 -9.24 6.67
N VAL A 558 9.92 -8.96 5.42
CA VAL A 558 8.54 -8.82 4.94
C VAL A 558 8.12 -9.97 4.03
N GLY A 559 7.05 -10.66 4.37
CA GLY A 559 6.39 -11.66 3.54
C GLY A 559 5.45 -11.05 2.51
N LEU A 560 5.74 -11.26 1.24
CA LEU A 560 4.93 -10.73 0.12
C LEU A 560 3.72 -11.61 -0.25
N GLY A 561 3.54 -12.73 0.45
CA GLY A 561 2.56 -13.73 0.04
C GLY A 561 2.93 -14.44 -1.28
N PRO A 562 1.98 -15.12 -1.92
CA PRO A 562 2.21 -15.92 -3.12
C PRO A 562 2.40 -15.06 -4.38
N GLY A 563 1.98 -13.79 -4.35
CA GLY A 563 2.18 -12.86 -5.44
C GLY A 563 0.96 -12.09 -5.92
N HIS A 564 -0.25 -12.43 -5.46
CA HIS A 564 -1.45 -11.64 -5.72
C HIS A 564 -1.58 -10.50 -4.72
N ARG A 565 -2.03 -9.33 -5.16
CA ARG A 565 -2.16 -8.13 -4.30
C ARG A 565 -3.11 -8.31 -3.13
N ASP A 566 -4.23 -8.99 -3.34
CA ASP A 566 -5.22 -9.24 -2.29
C ASP A 566 -4.71 -10.18 -1.19
N LEU A 567 -3.57 -10.85 -1.43
CA LEU A 567 -2.91 -11.72 -0.46
C LEU A 567 -1.65 -11.09 0.16
N LEU A 568 -1.38 -9.82 -0.15
CA LEU A 568 -0.39 -9.02 0.55
C LEU A 568 -1.04 -8.45 1.81
N THR A 569 -0.45 -8.73 2.97
CA THR A 569 -1.00 -8.22 4.23
C THR A 569 -0.88 -6.69 4.32
N PRO A 570 -1.81 -5.99 5.01
CA PRO A 570 -1.69 -4.55 5.24
C PRO A 570 -0.36 -4.15 5.88
N MET A 571 0.11 -4.91 6.87
CA MET A 571 1.42 -4.68 7.51
C MET A 571 2.58 -4.78 6.52
N ALA A 572 2.55 -5.75 5.60
CA ALA A 572 3.58 -5.90 4.58
C ALA A 572 3.58 -4.72 3.60
N LYS A 573 2.39 -4.29 3.18
CA LYS A 573 2.21 -3.11 2.36
C LYS A 573 2.82 -1.88 3.04
N GLN A 574 2.41 -1.59 4.27
CA GLN A 574 2.92 -0.47 5.08
C GLN A 574 4.44 -0.49 5.22
N ALA A 575 5.00 -1.67 5.55
CA ALA A 575 6.45 -1.82 5.72
C ALA A 575 7.24 -1.49 4.44
N ILE A 576 6.68 -1.80 3.27
CA ILE A 576 7.29 -1.49 1.97
C ILE A 576 7.20 0.02 1.67
N GLU A 577 6.01 0.58 1.88
CA GLU A 577 5.70 1.99 1.57
C GLU A 577 6.52 2.97 2.41
N THR A 578 6.81 2.61 3.67
CA THR A 578 7.55 3.46 4.62
C THR A 578 9.05 3.21 4.66
N ALA A 579 9.55 2.19 3.97
CA ALA A 579 10.97 1.88 3.96
C ALA A 579 11.80 2.90 3.18
N ARG A 580 12.96 3.32 3.74
CA ARG A 580 13.99 4.08 3.01
C ARG A 580 14.76 3.17 2.04
N TYR A 581 14.96 1.91 2.43
CA TYR A 581 15.61 0.89 1.60
C TYR A 581 14.69 -0.33 1.44
N VAL A 582 14.45 -0.74 0.19
CA VAL A 582 13.75 -2.00 -0.12
C VAL A 582 14.77 -2.98 -0.69
N VAL A 583 15.01 -4.06 0.05
CA VAL A 583 16.04 -5.05 -0.24
C VAL A 583 15.39 -6.39 -0.59
N GLY A 584 15.85 -7.09 -1.63
CA GLY A 584 15.28 -8.39 -1.94
C GLY A 584 15.84 -9.06 -3.20
N TYR A 585 15.26 -10.20 -3.54
CA TYR A 585 15.50 -10.87 -4.80
C TYR A 585 14.82 -10.11 -5.95
N ILE A 586 15.49 -9.94 -7.08
CA ILE A 586 15.01 -9.13 -8.22
C ILE A 586 13.53 -9.36 -8.56
N PRO A 587 13.03 -10.60 -8.75
CA PRO A 587 11.62 -10.83 -9.06
C PRO A 587 10.66 -10.36 -7.97
N TYR A 588 11.06 -10.42 -6.68
CA TYR A 588 10.22 -10.01 -5.56
C TYR A 588 10.13 -8.48 -5.47
N VAL A 589 11.25 -7.79 -5.63
CA VAL A 589 11.27 -6.32 -5.66
C VAL A 589 10.47 -5.80 -6.86
N ARG A 590 10.59 -6.43 -8.03
CA ARG A 590 9.78 -6.09 -9.21
C ARG A 590 8.27 -6.21 -8.96
N GLN A 591 7.86 -7.25 -8.25
CA GLN A 591 6.46 -7.53 -7.96
C GLN A 591 5.77 -6.42 -7.15
N ILE A 592 6.53 -5.66 -6.35
CA ILE A 592 6.02 -4.64 -5.43
C ILE A 592 6.48 -3.23 -5.80
N ARG A 593 7.03 -3.04 -6.99
CA ARG A 593 7.64 -1.76 -7.40
C ARG A 593 6.66 -0.58 -7.29
N ASP A 594 5.37 -0.82 -7.55
CA ASP A 594 4.30 0.16 -7.44
C ASP A 594 3.98 0.58 -5.99
N LEU A 595 4.40 -0.21 -5.00
CA LEU A 595 4.26 0.10 -3.57
C LEU A 595 5.51 0.80 -3.00
N VAL A 596 6.63 0.72 -3.69
CA VAL A 596 7.87 1.34 -3.20
C VAL A 596 7.77 2.85 -3.31
N ASN A 597 8.03 3.55 -2.20
CA ASN A 597 8.03 5.00 -2.20
C ASN A 597 9.00 5.55 -3.27
N PRO A 598 8.60 6.57 -4.07
CA PRO A 598 9.46 7.16 -5.11
C PRO A 598 10.83 7.64 -4.62
N ASN A 599 10.92 8.01 -3.34
CA ASN A 599 12.14 8.49 -2.70
C ASN A 599 12.93 7.38 -1.98
N ALA A 600 12.45 6.12 -2.01
CA ALA A 600 13.15 4.98 -1.46
C ALA A 600 14.16 4.41 -2.45
N GLU A 601 15.21 3.81 -1.91
CA GLU A 601 16.22 3.10 -2.69
C GLU A 601 15.94 1.61 -2.73
N THR A 602 16.08 1.00 -3.91
CA THR A 602 15.91 -0.44 -4.07
C THR A 602 17.27 -1.14 -4.24
N HIS A 603 17.52 -2.16 -3.42
CA HIS A 603 18.69 -3.03 -3.57
C HIS A 603 18.22 -4.45 -3.94
N ALA A 604 18.14 -4.72 -5.23
CA ALA A 604 17.66 -5.98 -5.77
C ALA A 604 18.82 -6.82 -6.31
N THR A 605 18.97 -8.06 -5.81
CA THR A 605 20.06 -8.94 -6.19
C THR A 605 19.58 -10.26 -6.78
N LYS A 606 20.48 -11.01 -7.43
CA LYS A 606 20.18 -12.33 -8.02
C LYS A 606 20.10 -13.43 -6.96
N MET A 607 19.57 -14.57 -7.34
CA MET A 607 19.62 -15.79 -6.52
C MET A 607 21.06 -16.22 -6.27
N GLY A 608 21.38 -16.73 -5.07
CA GLY A 608 22.73 -17.12 -4.67
C GLY A 608 23.56 -15.98 -4.08
N THR A 609 22.94 -14.82 -3.80
CA THR A 609 23.58 -13.68 -3.11
C THR A 609 22.82 -13.28 -1.84
N GLU A 610 22.24 -14.29 -1.17
CA GLU A 610 21.43 -14.13 0.03
C GLU A 610 22.20 -13.43 1.15
N GLU A 611 23.43 -13.87 1.39
CA GLU A 611 24.33 -13.30 2.38
C GLU A 611 24.59 -11.80 2.15
N GLN A 612 24.94 -11.44 0.91
CA GLN A 612 25.24 -10.04 0.55
C GLN A 612 24.05 -9.10 0.80
N ARG A 613 22.83 -9.50 0.36
CA ARG A 613 21.66 -8.66 0.56
C ARG A 613 21.22 -8.60 2.02
N THR A 614 21.42 -9.69 2.80
CA THR A 614 21.16 -9.68 4.25
C THR A 614 22.13 -8.74 4.96
N ALA A 615 23.42 -8.84 4.66
CA ALA A 615 24.42 -7.93 5.19
C ALA A 615 24.14 -6.46 4.86
N PHE A 616 23.75 -6.18 3.61
CA PHE A 616 23.36 -4.83 3.18
C PHE A 616 22.15 -4.32 3.96
N ALA A 617 21.09 -5.14 4.13
CA ALA A 617 19.88 -4.76 4.86
C ALA A 617 20.20 -4.43 6.33
N ILE A 618 20.99 -5.28 7.00
CA ILE A 618 21.44 -5.07 8.39
C ILE A 618 22.31 -3.81 8.50
N GLN A 619 23.24 -3.60 7.55
CA GLN A 619 24.09 -2.42 7.53
C GLN A 619 23.24 -1.14 7.44
N LYS A 620 22.29 -1.07 6.52
CA LYS A 620 21.43 0.11 6.35
C LYS A 620 20.55 0.36 7.57
N ALA A 621 20.07 -0.69 8.23
CA ALA A 621 19.37 -0.56 9.50
C ALA A 621 20.29 -0.03 10.61
N ARG A 622 21.56 -0.49 10.69
CA ARG A 622 22.54 0.05 11.65
C ARG A 622 22.90 1.51 11.39
N GLU A 623 22.82 1.96 10.14
CA GLU A 623 22.97 3.38 9.77
C GLU A 623 21.75 4.25 10.18
N GLY A 624 20.75 3.66 10.84
CA GLY A 624 19.55 4.37 11.33
C GLY A 624 18.42 4.46 10.32
N HIS A 625 18.41 3.62 9.27
CA HIS A 625 17.37 3.68 8.25
C HIS A 625 16.27 2.64 8.47
N PRO A 626 15.02 2.94 8.12
CA PRO A 626 13.96 1.93 7.98
C PRO A 626 14.19 1.10 6.70
N VAL A 627 14.33 -0.22 6.87
CA VAL A 627 14.63 -1.17 5.80
C VAL A 627 13.53 -2.21 5.68
N ALA A 628 12.97 -2.42 4.49
CA ALA A 628 12.11 -3.54 4.17
C ALA A 628 12.90 -4.61 3.40
N PHE A 629 13.11 -5.77 4.03
CA PHE A 629 13.75 -6.92 3.40
C PHE A 629 12.68 -7.92 2.96
N VAL A 630 12.40 -7.96 1.66
CA VAL A 630 11.22 -8.64 1.10
C VAL A 630 11.51 -10.06 0.64
N CYS A 631 10.58 -10.98 0.96
CA CYS A 631 10.60 -12.39 0.57
C CYS A 631 9.26 -12.83 0.00
N SER A 632 9.23 -13.81 -0.89
CA SER A 632 7.97 -14.46 -1.32
C SER A 632 7.40 -15.35 -0.20
N GLY A 633 6.08 -15.47 -0.13
CA GLY A 633 5.42 -16.25 0.90
C GLY A 633 5.55 -15.62 2.27
N ASP A 634 5.91 -16.43 3.25
CA ASP A 634 6.20 -16.04 4.64
C ASP A 634 7.70 -16.02 4.90
N PRO A 635 8.27 -15.01 5.57
CA PRO A 635 9.71 -14.91 5.82
C PRO A 635 10.27 -16.01 6.72
N ALA A 636 9.44 -16.61 7.57
CA ALA A 636 9.85 -17.67 8.51
C ALA A 636 9.78 -19.08 7.89
N ILE A 637 9.16 -19.23 6.69
CA ILE A 637 8.99 -20.54 6.06
C ILE A 637 9.98 -20.71 4.90
N TYR A 638 11.12 -21.33 5.16
CA TYR A 638 12.22 -21.55 4.21
C TYR A 638 12.67 -20.27 3.48
N ALA A 639 12.63 -19.13 4.18
CA ALA A 639 12.95 -17.82 3.65
C ALA A 639 13.96 -17.07 4.52
N MET A 640 13.98 -15.74 4.51
CA MET A 640 15.10 -14.94 4.99
C MET A 640 15.06 -14.57 6.48
N ALA A 641 13.99 -14.89 7.23
CA ALA A 641 13.91 -14.50 8.64
C ALA A 641 14.98 -15.20 9.51
N SER A 642 15.12 -16.53 9.38
CA SER A 642 16.13 -17.29 10.14
C SER A 642 17.56 -16.79 9.88
N PRO A 643 18.08 -16.75 8.64
CA PRO A 643 19.44 -16.30 8.42
C PRO A 643 19.66 -14.83 8.82
N THR A 644 18.63 -13.98 8.70
CA THR A 644 18.74 -12.58 9.14
C THR A 644 18.93 -12.46 10.65
N LEU A 645 18.18 -13.24 11.43
CA LEU A 645 18.28 -13.24 12.88
C LEU A 645 19.58 -13.93 13.38
N GLU A 646 20.04 -14.96 12.68
CA GLU A 646 21.26 -15.71 13.03
C GLU A 646 22.55 -14.91 12.79
N ILE A 647 22.61 -14.04 11.79
CA ILE A 647 23.79 -13.21 11.50
C ILE A 647 24.09 -12.22 12.63
N GLY A 648 23.08 -11.83 13.37
CA GLY A 648 23.20 -10.86 14.48
C GLY A 648 22.60 -9.50 14.12
N THR A 649 21.63 -9.12 14.91
CA THR A 649 20.82 -7.91 14.72
C THR A 649 20.90 -6.95 15.91
N GLU A 650 21.99 -7.04 16.70
CA GLU A 650 22.20 -6.16 17.84
C GLU A 650 22.25 -4.69 17.38
N GLY A 651 21.60 -3.84 18.15
CA GLY A 651 21.57 -2.39 17.92
C GLY A 651 20.57 -1.92 16.87
N ILE A 652 19.75 -2.82 16.31
CA ILE A 652 18.64 -2.47 15.41
C ILE A 652 17.33 -3.09 15.90
N ASP A 653 16.21 -2.49 15.55
CA ASP A 653 14.89 -3.03 15.80
C ASP A 653 14.49 -3.95 14.65
N VAL A 654 14.21 -5.23 14.95
CA VAL A 654 13.87 -6.23 13.93
C VAL A 654 12.42 -6.68 14.10
N GLN A 655 11.68 -6.64 13.01
CA GLN A 655 10.33 -7.17 12.94
C GLN A 655 10.20 -8.15 11.77
N VAL A 656 9.65 -9.34 12.04
CA VAL A 656 9.25 -10.27 10.99
C VAL A 656 7.76 -10.07 10.71
N ILE A 657 7.44 -9.72 9.46
CA ILE A 657 6.07 -9.44 9.03
C ILE A 657 5.56 -10.63 8.22
N PRO A 658 4.51 -11.31 8.69
CA PRO A 658 4.03 -12.54 8.06
C PRO A 658 3.44 -12.28 6.67
N GLY A 659 3.51 -13.32 5.84
CA GLY A 659 2.83 -13.38 4.54
C GLY A 659 2.13 -14.71 4.33
N VAL A 660 1.21 -14.77 3.39
CA VAL A 660 0.54 -16.02 3.03
C VAL A 660 1.56 -16.95 2.35
N THR A 661 1.96 -18.02 3.05
CA THR A 661 2.92 -19.00 2.52
C THR A 661 2.33 -19.81 1.36
N ALA A 662 3.20 -20.34 0.51
CA ALA A 662 2.79 -21.07 -0.70
C ALA A 662 1.91 -22.31 -0.40
N GLU A 663 2.09 -22.98 0.72
CA GLU A 663 1.28 -24.13 1.12
C GLU A 663 -0.18 -23.75 1.41
N LEU A 664 -0.41 -22.64 2.12
CA LEU A 664 -1.75 -22.17 2.42
C LEU A 664 -2.43 -21.63 1.15
N ALA A 665 -1.67 -20.94 0.30
CA ALA A 665 -2.16 -20.48 -0.99
C ALA A 665 -2.56 -21.67 -1.90
N ALA A 666 -1.73 -22.70 -1.97
CA ALA A 666 -2.05 -23.91 -2.73
C ALA A 666 -3.24 -24.67 -2.15
N SER A 667 -3.32 -24.80 -0.82
CA SER A 667 -4.43 -25.43 -0.15
C SER A 667 -5.76 -24.75 -0.46
N ALA A 668 -5.79 -23.42 -0.42
CA ALA A 668 -7.00 -22.65 -0.74
C ALA A 668 -7.49 -22.86 -2.20
N LEU A 669 -6.57 -23.06 -3.13
CA LEU A 669 -6.89 -23.34 -4.54
C LEU A 669 -7.38 -24.78 -4.77
N LEU A 670 -7.00 -25.70 -3.90
CA LEU A 670 -7.33 -27.12 -3.99
C LEU A 670 -8.59 -27.50 -3.20
N GLY A 671 -9.04 -26.64 -2.30
CA GLY A 671 -10.12 -26.88 -1.36
C GLY A 671 -9.64 -26.93 0.08
N ALA A 672 -9.51 -28.11 0.68
CA ALA A 672 -9.02 -28.29 2.05
C ALA A 672 -8.11 -29.53 2.22
N PRO A 673 -7.03 -29.68 1.41
CA PRO A 673 -6.12 -30.82 1.56
C PRO A 673 -5.38 -30.79 2.91
N LEU A 674 -5.16 -29.59 3.50
CA LEU A 674 -4.54 -29.41 4.83
C LEU A 674 -5.58 -29.38 5.98
N GLY A 675 -6.74 -30.01 5.78
CA GLY A 675 -7.82 -30.02 6.78
C GLY A 675 -7.51 -30.87 8.03
N HIS A 676 -6.43 -31.64 8.03
CA HIS A 676 -5.95 -32.45 9.15
C HIS A 676 -4.46 -32.20 9.40
N ASP A 677 -3.85 -32.99 10.28
CA ASP A 677 -2.43 -32.85 10.63
C ASP A 677 -1.55 -32.96 9.37
N HIS A 678 -0.62 -32.04 9.24
CA HIS A 678 0.28 -31.96 8.07
C HIS A 678 1.70 -31.61 8.49
N VAL A 679 2.62 -31.92 7.62
CA VAL A 679 4.04 -31.62 7.78
C VAL A 679 4.59 -30.96 6.52
N THR A 680 5.45 -29.99 6.71
CA THR A 680 6.12 -29.25 5.62
C THR A 680 7.59 -29.65 5.55
N ILE A 681 8.03 -30.13 4.39
CA ILE A 681 9.39 -30.60 4.14
C ILE A 681 9.94 -29.92 2.89
N SER A 682 11.14 -29.33 3.00
CA SER A 682 11.88 -28.87 1.82
C SER A 682 12.72 -30.02 1.26
N LEU A 683 12.60 -30.28 -0.06
CA LEU A 683 13.44 -31.25 -0.76
C LEU A 683 14.79 -30.66 -1.20
N SER A 684 15.13 -29.45 -0.74
CA SER A 684 16.43 -28.84 -1.03
C SER A 684 17.51 -29.41 -0.11
N ASP A 685 18.51 -30.00 -0.71
CA ASP A 685 19.71 -30.54 -0.05
C ASP A 685 20.85 -29.51 0.08
N LEU A 686 20.54 -28.21 -0.12
CA LEU A 686 21.54 -27.15 -0.05
C LEU A 686 22.05 -26.90 1.40
N HIS A 687 21.15 -26.98 2.38
CA HIS A 687 21.44 -26.70 3.79
C HIS A 687 21.07 -27.85 4.73
N THR A 688 20.51 -28.93 4.20
CA THR A 688 20.08 -30.12 4.98
C THR A 688 20.49 -31.36 4.19
N SER A 689 21.12 -32.32 4.84
CA SER A 689 21.53 -33.55 4.17
C SER A 689 20.34 -34.32 3.59
N TRP A 690 20.57 -35.01 2.46
CA TRP A 690 19.51 -35.81 1.87
C TRP A 690 19.04 -36.95 2.81
N GLU A 691 19.94 -37.52 3.57
CA GLU A 691 19.66 -38.56 4.57
C GLU A 691 18.68 -38.05 5.65
N ASP A 692 18.86 -36.81 6.09
CA ASP A 692 17.94 -36.17 7.04
C ASP A 692 16.58 -35.92 6.43
N ILE A 693 16.55 -35.49 5.16
CA ILE A 693 15.29 -35.27 4.42
C ILE A 693 14.55 -36.60 4.27
N GLU A 694 15.23 -37.70 3.86
CA GLU A 694 14.62 -39.03 3.77
C GLU A 694 14.10 -39.52 5.12
N ARG A 695 14.85 -39.32 6.19
CA ARG A 695 14.42 -39.69 7.55
C ARG A 695 13.11 -38.97 7.93
N ARG A 696 12.99 -37.66 7.60
CA ARG A 696 11.78 -36.88 7.84
C ARG A 696 10.61 -37.34 6.96
N LEU A 697 10.87 -37.67 5.70
CA LEU A 697 9.88 -38.23 4.78
C LEU A 697 9.33 -39.57 5.29
N ARG A 698 10.19 -40.48 5.83
CA ARG A 698 9.75 -41.74 6.40
C ARG A 698 8.88 -41.53 7.64
N ALA A 699 9.26 -40.65 8.53
CA ALA A 699 8.45 -40.31 9.69
C ALA A 699 7.09 -39.70 9.30
N ALA A 700 7.04 -38.89 8.26
CA ALA A 700 5.81 -38.33 7.71
C ALA A 700 4.93 -39.42 7.05
N ALA A 701 5.55 -40.44 6.42
CA ALA A 701 4.87 -41.56 5.83
C ALA A 701 4.25 -42.50 6.89
N GLU A 702 5.04 -42.85 7.90
CA GLU A 702 4.62 -43.68 9.03
C GLU A 702 3.53 -43.04 9.89
N GLY A 703 3.62 -41.70 10.10
CA GLY A 703 2.61 -40.93 10.82
C GLY A 703 1.36 -40.59 10.00
N ASP A 704 1.31 -40.97 8.74
CA ASP A 704 0.22 -40.66 7.78
C ASP A 704 -0.15 -39.15 7.69
N PHE A 705 0.85 -38.27 7.83
CA PHE A 705 0.63 -36.83 7.69
C PHE A 705 0.41 -36.41 6.24
N VAL A 706 -0.50 -35.47 5.98
CA VAL A 706 -0.48 -34.74 4.73
C VAL A 706 0.88 -34.08 4.58
N THR A 707 1.58 -34.29 3.49
CA THR A 707 2.98 -33.85 3.36
C THR A 707 3.10 -32.77 2.28
N VAL A 708 3.52 -31.60 2.68
CA VAL A 708 3.78 -30.47 1.79
C VAL A 708 5.26 -30.43 1.44
N LEU A 709 5.58 -30.47 0.15
CA LEU A 709 6.95 -30.49 -0.36
C LEU A 709 7.31 -29.16 -0.99
N TYR A 710 8.20 -28.42 -0.33
CA TYR A 710 8.83 -27.21 -0.85
C TYR A 710 10.07 -27.55 -1.69
N ASN A 711 10.43 -26.68 -2.63
CA ASN A 711 11.57 -26.86 -3.50
C ASN A 711 11.63 -28.24 -4.15
N PRO A 712 10.50 -28.76 -4.68
CA PRO A 712 10.37 -30.18 -5.01
C PRO A 712 11.29 -30.61 -6.14
N ARG A 713 11.63 -29.72 -7.08
CA ARG A 713 12.47 -30.08 -8.24
C ARG A 713 13.23 -28.86 -8.76
N SER A 714 14.46 -29.06 -9.20
CA SER A 714 15.26 -28.06 -9.93
C SER A 714 15.93 -28.70 -11.16
N ARG A 715 16.61 -27.90 -11.98
CA ARG A 715 17.37 -28.43 -13.13
C ARG A 715 18.44 -29.47 -12.75
N LYS A 716 19.03 -29.33 -11.55
CA LYS A 716 20.06 -30.23 -11.03
C LYS A 716 19.47 -31.32 -10.13
N ARG A 717 18.36 -31.06 -9.49
CA ARG A 717 17.68 -31.91 -8.49
C ARG A 717 16.42 -32.55 -9.05
N VAL A 718 16.58 -33.59 -9.89
CA VAL A 718 15.46 -34.27 -10.56
C VAL A 718 15.03 -35.56 -9.85
N ALA A 719 15.91 -36.15 -9.05
CA ALA A 719 15.67 -37.44 -8.40
C ALA A 719 14.94 -37.34 -7.05
N HIS A 720 14.99 -36.19 -6.36
CA HIS A 720 14.46 -36.04 -4.99
C HIS A 720 12.95 -36.20 -4.92
N LEU A 721 12.20 -35.59 -5.83
CA LEU A 721 10.72 -35.72 -5.84
C LEU A 721 10.26 -37.14 -6.13
N PRO A 722 10.76 -37.87 -7.17
CA PRO A 722 10.43 -39.27 -7.36
C PRO A 722 10.69 -40.13 -6.11
N ARG A 723 11.87 -39.94 -5.47
CA ARG A 723 12.23 -40.67 -4.26
C ARG A 723 11.32 -40.32 -3.06
N ALA A 724 10.96 -39.05 -2.89
CA ALA A 724 10.02 -38.63 -1.88
C ALA A 724 8.62 -39.27 -2.08
N LEU A 725 8.15 -39.32 -3.31
CA LEU A 725 6.86 -39.98 -3.64
C LEU A 725 6.91 -41.50 -3.40
N GLU A 726 8.03 -42.16 -3.71
CA GLU A 726 8.24 -43.59 -3.42
C GLU A 726 8.16 -43.85 -1.90
N ILE A 727 8.86 -43.05 -1.10
CA ILE A 727 8.86 -43.21 0.37
C ILE A 727 7.44 -43.00 0.93
N LEU A 728 6.79 -41.91 0.51
CA LEU A 728 5.44 -41.60 1.01
C LEU A 728 4.41 -42.62 0.51
N GLY A 729 4.51 -43.12 -0.73
CA GLY A 729 3.62 -44.09 -1.34
C GLY A 729 3.74 -45.48 -0.74
N ALA A 730 4.86 -45.83 -0.11
CA ALA A 730 5.04 -47.13 0.55
C ALA A 730 4.07 -47.34 1.75
N HIS A 731 3.53 -46.25 2.32
CA HIS A 731 2.64 -46.29 3.49
C HIS A 731 1.24 -45.75 3.19
N ARG A 732 0.88 -45.59 1.92
CA ARG A 732 -0.41 -44.98 1.51
C ARG A 732 -1.10 -45.79 0.44
N PRO A 733 -2.46 -45.76 0.39
CA PRO A 733 -3.21 -46.32 -0.74
C PRO A 733 -2.75 -45.70 -2.09
N ALA A 734 -2.80 -46.53 -3.15
CA ALA A 734 -2.32 -46.14 -4.47
C ALA A 734 -3.13 -44.99 -5.13
N ASP A 735 -4.35 -44.77 -4.67
CA ASP A 735 -5.30 -43.75 -5.12
C ASP A 735 -5.18 -42.41 -4.37
N VAL A 736 -4.30 -42.32 -3.37
CA VAL A 736 -4.10 -41.08 -2.63
C VAL A 736 -3.69 -39.96 -3.59
N PRO A 737 -4.37 -38.78 -3.56
CA PRO A 737 -4.08 -37.70 -4.46
C PRO A 737 -2.78 -37.01 -4.11
N VAL A 738 -1.97 -36.76 -5.15
CA VAL A 738 -0.81 -35.86 -5.12
C VAL A 738 -1.15 -34.64 -5.97
N MET A 739 -1.03 -33.48 -5.39
CA MET A 739 -1.40 -32.20 -6.00
C MET A 739 -0.16 -31.35 -6.26
N ALA A 740 -0.09 -30.76 -7.43
CA ALA A 740 0.94 -29.82 -7.82
C ALA A 740 0.32 -28.48 -8.20
N VAL A 741 0.68 -27.43 -7.49
CA VAL A 741 0.23 -26.07 -7.77
C VAL A 741 1.42 -25.22 -8.20
N TYR A 742 1.41 -24.83 -9.46
CA TYR A 742 2.40 -23.98 -10.06
C TYR A 742 1.96 -22.53 -9.97
N GLU A 743 2.83 -21.66 -9.48
CA GLU A 743 2.60 -20.20 -9.36
C GLU A 743 1.22 -19.84 -8.80
N ALA A 744 0.91 -20.35 -7.60
CA ALA A 744 -0.37 -20.11 -6.91
C ALA A 744 -0.73 -18.61 -6.87
N PHE A 745 -1.96 -18.28 -7.28
CA PHE A 745 -2.47 -16.91 -7.36
C PHE A 745 -1.67 -15.95 -8.27
N ARG A 746 -0.90 -16.49 -9.22
CA ARG A 746 -0.20 -15.69 -10.24
C ARG A 746 -0.81 -15.90 -11.63
N PRO A 747 -0.55 -15.03 -12.62
CA PRO A 747 -1.16 -15.13 -13.94
C PRO A 747 -0.94 -16.47 -14.67
N LYS A 748 0.16 -17.16 -14.35
CA LYS A 748 0.48 -18.47 -14.96
C LYS A 748 0.07 -19.66 -14.09
N GLN A 749 -0.78 -19.47 -13.10
CA GLN A 749 -1.25 -20.53 -12.22
C GLN A 749 -1.71 -21.76 -12.99
N ARG A 750 -1.26 -22.92 -12.54
CA ARG A 750 -1.71 -24.23 -13.04
C ARG A 750 -1.86 -25.21 -11.88
N ILE A 751 -2.95 -25.94 -11.87
CA ILE A 751 -3.22 -26.98 -10.90
C ILE A 751 -3.25 -28.31 -11.63
N ARG A 752 -2.55 -29.30 -11.09
CA ARG A 752 -2.59 -30.69 -11.54
C ARG A 752 -2.63 -31.61 -10.34
N TRP A 753 -3.38 -32.68 -10.45
CA TRP A 753 -3.37 -33.72 -9.43
C TRP A 753 -3.59 -35.09 -10.09
N ALA A 754 -3.11 -36.13 -9.44
CA ALA A 754 -3.30 -37.52 -9.83
C ALA A 754 -3.12 -38.42 -8.61
N PRO A 755 -3.60 -39.68 -8.66
CA PRO A 755 -3.18 -40.72 -7.70
C PRO A 755 -1.64 -40.80 -7.62
N ILE A 756 -1.12 -41.17 -6.45
CA ILE A 756 0.32 -41.18 -6.20
C ILE A 756 1.12 -42.04 -7.19
N GLY A 757 0.50 -43.19 -7.63
CA GLY A 757 1.09 -44.06 -8.64
C GLY A 757 1.13 -43.50 -10.05
N ASP A 758 0.24 -42.55 -10.36
CA ASP A 758 0.10 -41.94 -11.70
C ASP A 758 0.68 -40.53 -11.79
N PHE A 759 1.13 -39.96 -10.68
CA PHE A 759 1.64 -38.62 -10.63
C PHE A 759 2.96 -38.49 -11.40
N LYS A 760 3.05 -37.49 -12.27
CA LYS A 760 4.19 -37.27 -13.14
C LYS A 760 5.12 -36.17 -12.58
N PRO A 761 6.30 -36.53 -12.06
CA PRO A 761 7.27 -35.53 -11.51
C PRO A 761 7.70 -34.47 -12.54
N GLU A 762 7.53 -34.71 -13.85
CA GLU A 762 7.81 -33.75 -14.92
C GLU A 762 6.86 -32.56 -14.95
N TRP A 763 5.71 -32.66 -14.27
CA TRP A 763 4.78 -31.53 -14.10
C TRP A 763 5.31 -30.44 -13.18
N VAL A 764 6.39 -30.74 -12.44
CA VAL A 764 6.87 -29.97 -11.29
C VAL A 764 8.22 -29.32 -11.61
N ASP A 765 8.36 -28.06 -11.21
CA ASP A 765 9.60 -27.29 -11.26
C ASP A 765 9.82 -26.49 -9.95
N MET A 766 10.73 -25.51 -9.98
CA MET A 766 11.08 -24.66 -8.81
C MET A 766 9.95 -23.73 -8.35
N HIS A 767 8.96 -23.48 -9.20
CA HIS A 767 7.82 -22.59 -8.90
C HIS A 767 6.56 -23.36 -8.50
N THR A 768 6.71 -24.65 -8.28
CA THR A 768 5.61 -25.55 -7.93
C THR A 768 5.70 -25.95 -6.46
N ILE A 769 4.57 -25.93 -5.77
CA ILE A 769 4.42 -26.60 -4.49
C ILE A 769 3.70 -27.92 -4.70
N VAL A 770 4.12 -28.98 -4.01
CA VAL A 770 3.50 -30.30 -4.08
C VAL A 770 2.91 -30.66 -2.74
N ILE A 771 1.66 -31.11 -2.73
CA ILE A 771 0.97 -31.60 -1.54
C ILE A 771 0.65 -33.06 -1.78
N VAL A 772 1.10 -33.94 -0.90
CA VAL A 772 0.81 -35.37 -0.94
C VAL A 772 -0.21 -35.67 0.15
N GLY A 773 -1.37 -36.19 -0.21
CA GLY A 773 -2.44 -36.50 0.74
C GLY A 773 -2.06 -37.54 1.77
N SER A 774 -2.80 -37.64 2.88
CA SER A 774 -2.81 -38.76 3.81
C SER A 774 -3.68 -39.90 3.26
N SER A 775 -3.74 -41.04 3.94
CA SER A 775 -4.58 -42.17 3.56
C SER A 775 -6.07 -41.79 3.44
N THR A 776 -6.53 -40.75 4.14
CA THR A 776 -7.92 -40.27 4.17
C THR A 776 -8.22 -39.17 3.17
N THR A 777 -7.20 -38.60 2.52
CA THR A 777 -7.38 -37.51 1.55
C THR A 777 -8.10 -38.01 0.30
N LYS A 778 -9.12 -37.27 -0.14
CA LYS A 778 -9.95 -37.67 -1.27
C LYS A 778 -10.44 -36.47 -2.11
N PRO A 779 -10.73 -36.71 -3.40
CA PRO A 779 -11.42 -35.72 -4.21
C PRO A 779 -12.92 -35.68 -3.84
N VAL A 780 -13.49 -34.48 -3.84
CA VAL A 780 -14.92 -34.24 -3.57
C VAL A 780 -15.46 -33.36 -4.69
N ALA A 781 -16.54 -33.75 -5.30
CA ALA A 781 -17.20 -32.94 -6.32
C ALA A 781 -17.81 -31.68 -5.69
N THR A 782 -17.55 -30.53 -6.31
CA THR A 782 -18.09 -29.22 -5.91
C THR A 782 -18.65 -28.51 -7.14
N GLY A 783 -19.65 -27.66 -6.95
CA GLY A 783 -20.24 -26.89 -8.06
C GLY A 783 -20.66 -27.75 -9.24
N VAL A 784 -20.56 -27.19 -10.46
CA VAL A 784 -20.89 -27.88 -11.72
C VAL A 784 -19.58 -28.32 -12.38
N GLY A 785 -19.18 -29.54 -12.07
CA GLY A 785 -18.02 -30.20 -12.71
C GLY A 785 -16.68 -29.83 -12.11
N GLU A 786 -16.65 -29.20 -10.95
CA GLU A 786 -15.43 -28.89 -10.22
C GLU A 786 -15.10 -29.97 -9.19
N THR A 787 -13.83 -30.09 -8.84
CA THR A 787 -13.33 -31.06 -7.86
C THR A 787 -12.45 -30.33 -6.83
N ALA A 788 -12.80 -30.46 -5.57
CA ALA A 788 -11.96 -30.08 -4.45
C ALA A 788 -11.24 -31.29 -3.86
N ILE A 789 -10.07 -31.11 -3.29
CA ILE A 789 -9.33 -32.12 -2.56
C ILE A 789 -9.48 -31.82 -1.06
N VAL A 790 -9.90 -32.82 -0.29
CA VAL A 790 -10.19 -32.66 1.13
C VAL A 790 -9.52 -33.78 1.93
N THR A 791 -8.87 -33.42 3.02
CA THR A 791 -8.47 -34.33 4.08
C THR A 791 -9.49 -34.21 5.22
N PRO A 792 -10.41 -35.16 5.39
CA PRO A 792 -11.47 -35.02 6.37
C PRO A 792 -10.96 -35.16 7.80
N ARG A 793 -11.66 -34.47 8.71
CA ARG A 793 -11.67 -34.75 10.14
C ARG A 793 -13.00 -35.43 10.45
N ASP A 794 -13.04 -36.50 11.16
CA ASP A 794 -14.29 -37.28 11.47
C ASP A 794 -15.23 -36.47 12.39
N TYR A 795 -15.85 -35.44 11.82
CA TYR A 795 -16.80 -34.60 12.54
C TYR A 795 -18.11 -35.33 12.80
N GLN A 796 -18.38 -35.70 14.05
CA GLN A 796 -19.58 -36.43 14.48
C GLN A 796 -20.91 -35.75 14.10
N TRP A 797 -20.92 -34.45 13.81
CA TRP A 797 -22.11 -33.71 13.39
C TRP A 797 -22.44 -33.84 11.91
N MET A 798 -21.52 -34.30 11.06
CA MET A 798 -21.75 -34.43 9.61
C MET A 798 -22.87 -35.46 9.27
N GLY A 799 -22.94 -36.55 9.99
CA GLY A 799 -24.01 -37.53 9.81
C GLY A 799 -25.42 -37.01 10.11
N LYS A 800 -25.52 -35.93 10.90
CA LYS A 800 -26.80 -35.26 11.22
C LYS A 800 -27.31 -34.36 10.09
N ILE A 801 -26.43 -33.81 9.28
CA ILE A 801 -26.79 -32.94 8.15
C ILE A 801 -27.16 -33.80 6.91
N GLN A 802 -26.44 -34.92 6.69
CA GLN A 802 -26.71 -35.83 5.55
C GLN A 802 -27.97 -36.64 5.70
N GLY A 803 -28.46 -36.78 6.94
CA GLY A 803 -29.72 -37.53 7.24
C GLY A 803 -30.98 -36.68 7.37
N GLY A 804 -30.85 -35.35 7.27
CA GLY A 804 -31.99 -34.44 7.25
C GLY A 804 -32.42 -34.13 5.83
N SER A 805 -33.43 -34.78 5.34
CA SER A 805 -34.20 -34.32 4.17
C SER A 805 -34.73 -32.92 4.46
N CYS A 806 -34.31 -31.91 3.67
CA CYS A 806 -35.01 -30.63 3.56
C CYS A 806 -36.40 -30.81 2.97
#